data_4a8761c9c85c8d315d7afe3b224af385
#
_entry.id   4a8761c9c85c8d315d7afe3b224af385
#
_cell.length_a   1.000
_cell.length_b   1.000
_cell.length_c   1.000
_cell.angle_alpha   90.00
_cell.angle_beta   90.00
_cell.angle_gamma   90.00
#
_symmetry.space_group_name_H-M   'P 1'
#
loop_
_entity.id
_entity.type
_entity.pdbx_description
1 polymer ?
#
loop_
_entity_poly.entity_id
_entity_poly.type
_entity_poly.pdbx_seq_one_letter_code
_entity_poly.pdbx_strand_id
1 'polypeptide(L)'
;MSIALVWLLVGSVALAQNETSVSAEKRYYAITLITAFEPVDISATAKEFPRQKVYLSSLDVLGKTVYFVRLGFFPTFADANKEKDKLLSRYPGAWATSVTGVERSIPLAAGRKVPAETKPAQKSAQDDARASVVAPPITPDIAPAALETPPVLAPSPTVAAPAPSLKADTNTDKLAEPLMNQGRDALTQNNNALAIQLFNALLNLPPNKYSQDAQEFIGLARERNGETAKAATEYALYLKLYPDGEGAERVRQRLLNLGKQKIPQPLQRVEKKDAYQTTTYGSWSQYYTHGTSQNTDTTLNVPAPVTTPTSGTLQSQLVSSVDLTVRMRGNDYDNRAVIRDTFAWNFLDNDKNNNRLNSAYFELKNRKYDYSARLGRQPGNSGGVLGRFDGVQAGYRIAPKWQVNAVAGIPADSTISSDVKFYGLSVDMGTFAEHWSGSAYWITQDVDGITDRNAIGGDVRYYDPHQSYYSLVDYDLSYSELNTVLLQANWITESQTTLNLLVDYRNAPTLQTTNAVIGQPVTSVSTLLQTATEERLRQQARDNTPISKSYLLGITRPYNKTWQYGGDIRVFKISDTTLSAGSSSIVYTLQGIGTGVLARRDITVLSYSYGDGGNDTTNAFAFNNRSLLNEKWTLNAGLVYSLQNTSIGTVTKRLKPTLRLAYRWKQNITLEGEANFDITTIDSPSLHTDRHEPFYTLGYRWDF
;
A
#
# COMPACT_ATOMS: atom_id res chain seq x y z
N MET A 1 -5.75 32.26 -5.17
CA MET A 1 -5.68 31.31 -4.04
C MET A 1 -5.82 29.83 -4.42
N SER A 2 -6.36 29.51 -5.60
CA SER A 2 -6.63 28.10 -6.01
C SER A 2 -5.45 27.34 -6.65
N ILE A 3 -4.43 28.02 -7.14
CA ILE A 3 -3.30 27.40 -7.89
C ILE A 3 -2.21 26.85 -6.95
N ALA A 4 -2.03 27.44 -5.76
CA ALA A 4 -1.06 26.94 -4.76
C ALA A 4 -1.40 25.53 -4.22
N LEU A 5 -2.68 25.14 -4.26
CA LEU A 5 -3.14 23.82 -3.79
C LEU A 5 -2.77 22.68 -4.75
N VAL A 6 -2.65 22.97 -6.05
CA VAL A 6 -2.29 21.99 -7.07
C VAL A 6 -0.81 21.58 -6.98
N TRP A 7 0.06 22.48 -6.51
CA TRP A 7 1.49 22.23 -6.41
C TRP A 7 1.92 21.32 -5.25
N LEU A 8 1.16 21.34 -4.16
CA LEU A 8 1.39 20.42 -3.02
C LEU A 8 1.04 18.97 -3.35
N LEU A 9 0.09 18.77 -4.27
CA LEU A 9 -0.33 17.44 -4.71
C LEU A 9 0.68 16.78 -5.67
N VAL A 10 1.47 17.54 -6.42
CA VAL A 10 2.42 17.00 -7.41
C VAL A 10 3.61 16.29 -6.74
N GLY A 11 4.12 16.81 -5.63
CA GLY A 11 5.20 16.17 -4.86
C GLY A 11 4.76 14.90 -4.14
N SER A 12 3.51 14.86 -3.67
CA SER A 12 2.99 13.71 -2.91
C SER A 12 2.52 12.55 -3.80
N VAL A 13 2.04 12.82 -5.02
CA VAL A 13 1.59 11.76 -5.95
C VAL A 13 2.78 10.98 -6.52
N ALA A 14 3.91 11.63 -6.81
CA ALA A 14 5.11 10.92 -7.27
C ALA A 14 5.73 10.02 -6.18
N LEU A 15 5.57 10.37 -4.90
CA LEU A 15 5.99 9.55 -3.76
C LEU A 15 4.98 8.43 -3.44
N ALA A 16 3.68 8.69 -3.61
CA ALA A 16 2.63 7.70 -3.39
C ALA A 16 2.60 6.60 -4.47
N GLN A 17 2.98 6.92 -5.71
CA GLN A 17 3.02 5.92 -6.79
C GLN A 17 4.15 4.89 -6.63
N ASN A 18 5.22 5.21 -5.91
CA ASN A 18 6.24 4.22 -5.57
C ASN A 18 5.92 3.40 -4.30
N GLU A 19 5.00 3.87 -3.44
CA GLU A 19 4.56 3.11 -2.26
C GLU A 19 3.41 2.14 -2.58
N THR A 20 2.64 2.35 -3.65
CA THR A 20 1.52 1.47 -4.03
C THR A 20 1.92 0.20 -4.80
N SER A 21 3.19 0.04 -5.17
CA SER A 21 3.66 -1.21 -5.79
C SER A 21 4.09 -2.29 -4.79
N VAL A 22 4.05 -2.04 -3.50
CA VAL A 22 4.14 -3.08 -2.47
C VAL A 22 2.72 -3.35 -1.96
N SER A 23 1.87 -3.90 -2.84
CA SER A 23 0.72 -4.67 -2.39
C SER A 23 1.24 -5.72 -1.43
N ALA A 24 0.58 -5.94 -0.31
CA ALA A 24 0.85 -7.06 0.59
C ALA A 24 0.91 -8.32 -0.30
N GLU A 25 2.12 -8.76 -0.64
CA GLU A 25 2.34 -9.91 -1.51
C GLU A 25 1.59 -11.06 -0.85
N LYS A 26 0.59 -11.57 -1.54
CA LYS A 26 -0.21 -12.68 -1.04
C LYS A 26 0.75 -13.83 -0.78
N ARG A 27 1.10 -14.05 0.49
CA ARG A 27 2.05 -15.09 0.88
C ARG A 27 1.48 -16.43 0.50
N TYR A 28 2.18 -17.14 -0.33
CA TYR A 28 1.89 -18.52 -0.68
C TYR A 28 2.89 -19.43 0.02
N TYR A 29 2.54 -20.70 0.13
CA TYR A 29 3.38 -21.69 0.75
C TYR A 29 3.61 -22.83 -0.25
N ALA A 30 4.81 -23.38 -0.25
CA ALA A 30 5.17 -24.52 -1.04
C ALA A 30 5.85 -25.57 -0.16
N ILE A 31 5.80 -26.81 -0.58
CA ILE A 31 6.51 -27.92 0.07
C ILE A 31 7.77 -28.18 -0.74
N THR A 32 8.94 -27.99 -0.14
CA THR A 32 10.20 -28.42 -0.72
C THR A 32 10.32 -29.92 -0.53
N LEU A 33 10.38 -30.66 -1.63
CA LEU A 33 10.49 -32.12 -1.65
C LEU A 33 11.94 -32.57 -1.68
N ILE A 34 12.77 -31.92 -2.50
CA ILE A 34 14.17 -32.24 -2.75
C ILE A 34 14.96 -30.94 -2.77
N THR A 35 16.16 -30.96 -2.16
CA THR A 35 17.16 -29.90 -2.28
C THR A 35 18.39 -30.49 -2.93
N ALA A 36 18.92 -29.83 -3.98
CA ALA A 36 20.08 -30.29 -4.72
C ALA A 36 21.01 -29.13 -5.10
N PHE A 37 22.27 -29.41 -5.35
CA PHE A 37 23.26 -28.43 -5.81
C PHE A 37 23.44 -28.40 -7.33
N GLU A 38 22.76 -29.29 -8.03
CA GLU A 38 22.67 -29.34 -9.48
C GLU A 38 21.21 -29.31 -9.92
N PRO A 39 20.91 -28.79 -11.13
CA PRO A 39 19.56 -28.80 -11.64
C PRO A 39 18.99 -30.23 -11.68
N VAL A 40 17.87 -30.45 -11.01
CA VAL A 40 17.18 -31.74 -10.94
C VAL A 40 16.15 -31.85 -12.06
N ASP A 41 16.11 -32.97 -12.78
CA ASP A 41 14.98 -33.26 -13.66
C ASP A 41 13.74 -33.56 -12.85
N ILE A 42 12.79 -32.64 -12.92
CA ILE A 42 11.51 -32.74 -12.19
C ILE A 42 10.45 -33.54 -12.89
N SER A 43 10.75 -34.09 -14.09
CA SER A 43 9.77 -34.81 -14.93
C SER A 43 9.18 -36.03 -14.23
N ALA A 44 9.97 -36.75 -13.47
CA ALA A 44 9.52 -37.92 -12.71
C ALA A 44 8.63 -37.48 -11.53
N THR A 45 9.04 -36.45 -10.78
CA THR A 45 8.28 -35.91 -9.66
C THR A 45 6.98 -35.26 -10.15
N ALA A 46 6.99 -34.57 -11.28
CA ALA A 46 5.79 -33.97 -11.84
C ALA A 46 4.74 -35.01 -12.28
N LYS A 47 5.16 -36.17 -12.72
CA LYS A 47 4.24 -37.30 -13.04
C LYS A 47 3.56 -37.86 -11.79
N GLU A 48 4.22 -37.80 -10.67
CA GLU A 48 3.72 -38.27 -9.40
C GLU A 48 2.61 -37.33 -8.83
N PHE A 49 2.70 -36.04 -9.11
CA PHE A 49 1.74 -35.02 -8.62
C PHE A 49 0.95 -34.38 -9.77
N PRO A 50 0.04 -35.14 -10.43
CA PRO A 50 -0.65 -34.66 -11.63
C PRO A 50 -1.61 -33.51 -11.39
N ARG A 51 -2.03 -33.28 -10.16
CA ARG A 51 -3.00 -32.23 -9.77
C ARG A 51 -2.37 -31.01 -9.12
N GLN A 52 -1.08 -31.02 -8.87
CA GLN A 52 -0.36 -29.97 -8.18
C GLN A 52 0.81 -29.47 -9.03
N LYS A 53 1.21 -28.23 -8.86
CA LYS A 53 2.34 -27.67 -9.60
C LYS A 53 3.65 -28.14 -8.95
N VAL A 54 4.45 -28.91 -9.68
CA VAL A 54 5.84 -29.18 -9.32
C VAL A 54 6.74 -28.26 -10.14
N TYR A 55 7.64 -27.57 -9.48
CA TYR A 55 8.54 -26.62 -10.12
C TYR A 55 9.92 -26.63 -9.45
N LEU A 56 10.92 -26.18 -10.20
CA LEU A 56 12.27 -26.02 -9.74
C LEU A 56 12.49 -24.55 -9.40
N SER A 57 12.89 -24.27 -8.16
CA SER A 57 13.29 -22.95 -7.71
C SER A 57 14.77 -23.01 -7.35
N SER A 58 15.48 -21.90 -7.48
CA SER A 58 16.90 -21.82 -7.14
C SER A 58 17.18 -20.61 -6.28
N LEU A 59 18.21 -20.72 -5.46
CA LEU A 59 18.69 -19.66 -4.60
C LEU A 59 20.22 -19.63 -4.67
N ASP A 60 20.77 -18.44 -4.96
CA ASP A 60 22.22 -18.27 -4.93
C ASP A 60 22.68 -17.96 -3.50
N VAL A 61 23.50 -18.84 -2.95
CA VAL A 61 24.10 -18.71 -1.63
C VAL A 61 25.61 -18.67 -1.80
N LEU A 62 26.22 -17.54 -1.49
CA LEU A 62 27.68 -17.33 -1.57
C LEU A 62 28.32 -17.72 -2.92
N GLY A 63 27.61 -17.44 -4.03
CA GLY A 63 28.10 -17.70 -5.38
C GLY A 63 27.87 -19.13 -5.88
N LYS A 64 27.07 -19.95 -5.18
CA LYS A 64 26.63 -21.27 -5.62
C LYS A 64 25.12 -21.34 -5.65
N THR A 65 24.59 -21.92 -6.72
CA THR A 65 23.14 -22.08 -6.90
C THR A 65 22.65 -23.37 -6.25
N VAL A 66 21.69 -23.25 -5.34
CA VAL A 66 20.96 -24.37 -4.71
C VAL A 66 19.62 -24.51 -5.37
N TYR A 67 19.25 -25.71 -5.78
CA TYR A 67 17.99 -26.02 -6.46
C TYR A 67 17.03 -26.71 -5.50
N PHE A 68 15.78 -26.28 -5.51
CA PHE A 68 14.69 -26.82 -4.71
C PHE A 68 13.59 -27.35 -5.63
N VAL A 69 13.29 -28.64 -5.56
CA VAL A 69 12.08 -29.20 -6.17
C VAL A 69 10.92 -28.93 -5.24
N ARG A 70 9.99 -28.11 -5.67
CA ARG A 70 8.87 -27.63 -4.85
C ARG A 70 7.54 -28.06 -5.40
N LEU A 71 6.61 -28.35 -4.46
CA LEU A 71 5.22 -28.70 -4.71
C LEU A 71 4.34 -27.58 -4.14
N GLY A 72 3.46 -27.02 -4.90
CA GLY A 72 2.59 -25.94 -4.42
C GLY A 72 1.77 -25.34 -5.55
N PHE A 73 0.99 -24.31 -5.30
CA PHE A 73 1.06 -23.36 -4.17
C PHE A 73 -0.12 -23.58 -3.21
N PHE A 74 0.15 -23.46 -1.93
CA PHE A 74 -0.86 -23.58 -0.87
C PHE A 74 -1.21 -22.21 -0.33
N PRO A 75 -2.49 -21.93 -0.07
CA PRO A 75 -2.93 -20.61 0.43
C PRO A 75 -2.55 -20.35 1.88
N THR A 76 -2.38 -21.41 2.69
CA THR A 76 -1.99 -21.29 4.10
C THR A 76 -0.83 -22.24 4.44
N PHE A 77 -0.08 -21.89 5.48
CA PHE A 77 0.98 -22.75 6.01
C PHE A 77 0.41 -24.05 6.59
N ALA A 78 -0.79 -24.00 7.13
CA ALA A 78 -1.47 -25.17 7.66
C ALA A 78 -1.83 -26.18 6.55
N ASP A 79 -2.29 -25.71 5.39
CA ASP A 79 -2.59 -26.57 4.24
C ASP A 79 -1.32 -27.21 3.67
N ALA A 80 -0.24 -26.43 3.56
CA ALA A 80 1.05 -26.95 3.13
C ALA A 80 1.57 -28.03 4.11
N ASN A 81 1.50 -27.83 5.41
CA ASN A 81 1.91 -28.82 6.41
C ASN A 81 1.05 -30.07 6.37
N LYS A 82 -0.27 -29.93 6.25
CA LYS A 82 -1.18 -31.07 6.15
C LYS A 82 -0.87 -31.97 4.94
N GLU A 83 -0.52 -31.34 3.82
CA GLU A 83 -0.13 -32.09 2.63
C GLU A 83 1.28 -32.67 2.76
N LYS A 84 2.22 -31.90 3.31
CA LYS A 84 3.59 -32.38 3.63
C LYS A 84 3.55 -33.65 4.49
N ASP A 85 2.70 -33.70 5.54
CA ASP A 85 2.65 -34.83 6.46
C ASP A 85 2.25 -36.14 5.76
N LYS A 86 1.47 -36.05 4.68
CA LYS A 86 1.14 -37.21 3.84
C LYS A 86 2.34 -37.68 2.96
N LEU A 87 3.27 -36.78 2.72
CA LEU A 87 4.41 -37.03 1.84
C LEU A 87 5.67 -37.46 2.58
N LEU A 88 5.69 -37.36 3.92
CA LEU A 88 6.87 -37.66 4.74
C LEU A 88 7.35 -39.11 4.61
N SER A 89 6.46 -40.06 4.34
CA SER A 89 6.85 -41.45 4.09
C SER A 89 7.71 -41.64 2.84
N ARG A 90 7.52 -40.78 1.83
CA ARG A 90 8.20 -40.86 0.54
C ARG A 90 9.27 -39.77 0.37
N TYR A 91 9.07 -38.61 0.98
CA TYR A 91 9.97 -37.47 1.03
C TYR A 91 10.26 -37.10 2.49
N PRO A 92 11.08 -37.88 3.22
CA PRO A 92 11.29 -37.67 4.67
C PRO A 92 11.88 -36.30 5.00
N GLY A 93 12.57 -35.66 4.05
CA GLY A 93 13.13 -34.32 4.17
C GLY A 93 12.22 -33.19 3.71
N ALA A 94 10.95 -33.47 3.39
CA ALA A 94 10.04 -32.43 2.90
C ALA A 94 9.69 -31.42 3.98
N TRP A 95 9.67 -30.15 3.63
CA TRP A 95 9.35 -29.04 4.55
C TRP A 95 8.55 -27.96 3.85
N ALA A 96 7.62 -27.36 4.59
CA ALA A 96 6.80 -26.27 4.08
C ALA A 96 7.50 -24.93 4.31
N THR A 97 7.50 -24.07 3.30
CA THR A 97 8.09 -22.73 3.36
C THR A 97 7.18 -21.69 2.71
N SER A 98 7.31 -20.44 3.13
CA SER A 98 6.71 -19.32 2.41
C SER A 98 7.48 -19.06 1.13
N VAL A 99 6.76 -18.77 0.04
CA VAL A 99 7.34 -18.50 -1.28
C VAL A 99 6.84 -17.16 -1.80
N THR A 100 7.68 -16.52 -2.60
CA THR A 100 7.37 -15.21 -3.20
C THR A 100 6.41 -15.33 -4.39
N GLY A 101 5.76 -14.24 -4.76
CA GLY A 101 4.93 -14.17 -5.97
C GLY A 101 5.70 -14.50 -7.25
N VAL A 102 7.01 -14.21 -7.27
CA VAL A 102 7.90 -14.51 -8.41
C VAL A 102 8.00 -16.02 -8.67
N GLU A 103 8.04 -16.84 -7.64
CA GLU A 103 8.10 -18.30 -7.81
C GLU A 103 6.82 -18.88 -8.45
N ARG A 104 5.71 -18.19 -8.32
CA ARG A 104 4.45 -18.61 -8.94
C ARG A 104 4.47 -18.49 -10.47
N SER A 105 5.25 -17.58 -11.01
CA SER A 105 5.40 -17.35 -12.46
C SER A 105 6.37 -18.31 -13.13
N ILE A 106 7.08 -19.16 -12.39
CA ILE A 106 8.00 -20.16 -12.97
C ILE A 106 7.20 -21.10 -13.87
N PRO A 107 7.60 -21.32 -15.15
CA PRO A 107 6.87 -22.18 -16.09
C PRO A 107 6.78 -23.65 -15.59
N LEU A 108 5.70 -24.32 -15.98
CA LEU A 108 5.61 -25.76 -15.82
C LEU A 108 6.70 -26.43 -16.69
N ALA A 109 7.30 -27.54 -16.21
CA ALA A 109 8.25 -28.31 -16.98
C ALA A 109 7.65 -28.68 -18.35
N ALA A 110 8.41 -28.40 -19.42
CA ALA A 110 7.99 -28.65 -20.79
C ALA A 110 7.61 -30.13 -20.97
N GLY A 111 6.35 -30.39 -21.28
CA GLY A 111 5.92 -31.77 -21.62
C GLY A 111 4.48 -32.14 -21.31
N ARG A 112 3.65 -31.24 -20.78
CA ARG A 112 2.28 -31.63 -20.43
C ARG A 112 1.19 -30.74 -21.01
N LYS A 113 0.40 -31.31 -21.95
CA LYS A 113 -0.93 -30.82 -22.29
C LYS A 113 -1.87 -31.18 -21.12
N VAL A 114 -2.50 -30.17 -20.52
CA VAL A 114 -3.51 -30.37 -19.48
C VAL A 114 -4.84 -30.70 -20.14
N PRO A 115 -5.53 -31.81 -19.80
CA PRO A 115 -6.94 -31.97 -20.13
C PRO A 115 -7.79 -31.04 -19.27
N ALA A 116 -8.76 -30.39 -19.88
CA ALA A 116 -9.78 -29.61 -19.19
C ALA A 116 -10.71 -30.56 -18.45
N GLU A 117 -10.79 -30.45 -17.13
CA GLU A 117 -11.85 -31.09 -16.36
C GLU A 117 -12.23 -30.32 -15.09
N THR A 118 -13.49 -30.09 -15.02
CA THR A 118 -14.49 -29.89 -13.93
C THR A 118 -14.00 -29.78 -12.49
N LYS A 119 -14.54 -28.72 -11.87
CA LYS A 119 -14.52 -28.38 -10.44
C LYS A 119 -14.98 -29.47 -9.49
N PRO A 120 -14.41 -29.45 -8.30
CA PRO A 120 -15.27 -29.29 -7.12
C PRO A 120 -14.90 -28.01 -6.31
N ALA A 121 -15.90 -27.52 -5.62
CA ALA A 121 -15.91 -26.29 -4.87
C ALA A 121 -14.82 -26.22 -3.79
N GLN A 122 -14.00 -25.21 -3.84
CA GLN A 122 -13.19 -24.78 -2.69
C GLN A 122 -13.60 -23.38 -2.25
N LYS A 123 -14.03 -23.30 -1.00
CA LYS A 123 -14.23 -22.03 -0.28
C LYS A 123 -12.92 -21.28 -0.21
N SER A 124 -12.82 -20.20 -0.92
CA SER A 124 -11.73 -19.25 -0.76
C SER A 124 -12.15 -18.19 0.25
N ALA A 125 -11.40 -18.09 1.34
CA ALA A 125 -11.42 -16.89 2.17
C ALA A 125 -10.70 -15.79 1.38
N GLN A 126 -11.47 -14.82 0.94
CA GLN A 126 -10.97 -13.63 0.29
C GLN A 126 -11.12 -12.50 1.30
N ASP A 127 -10.02 -12.03 1.86
CA ASP A 127 -9.98 -10.83 2.70
C ASP A 127 -9.32 -9.68 1.93
N ASP A 128 -10.15 -8.77 1.67
CA ASP A 128 -10.05 -7.31 1.63
C ASP A 128 -8.71 -6.64 1.35
N ALA A 129 -8.57 -6.18 0.12
CA ALA A 129 -7.86 -4.95 -0.17
C ALA A 129 -8.67 -4.15 -1.20
N ARG A 130 -9.65 -3.41 -0.72
CA ARG A 130 -10.28 -2.36 -1.51
C ARG A 130 -9.69 -1.03 -1.10
N ALA A 131 -8.82 -0.50 -1.94
CA ALA A 131 -8.40 0.88 -1.85
C ALA A 131 -9.52 1.77 -2.42
N SER A 132 -10.18 2.52 -1.55
CA SER A 132 -11.10 3.57 -1.95
C SER A 132 -10.33 4.83 -2.27
N VAL A 133 -10.46 5.30 -3.49
CA VAL A 133 -10.00 6.63 -3.88
C VAL A 133 -11.10 7.63 -3.52
N VAL A 134 -10.93 8.33 -2.43
CA VAL A 134 -11.69 9.54 -2.11
C VAL A 134 -10.69 10.66 -1.89
N ALA A 135 -10.90 11.76 -2.58
CA ALA A 135 -10.09 12.95 -2.45
C ALA A 135 -10.09 13.48 -1.01
N PRO A 136 -8.96 13.97 -0.51
CA PRO A 136 -8.78 14.21 0.90
C PRO A 136 -9.17 15.61 1.33
N PRO A 137 -9.52 15.81 2.56
CA PRO A 137 -9.10 16.99 3.28
C PRO A 137 -7.75 16.74 3.94
N ILE A 138 -6.99 17.77 3.92
CA ILE A 138 -5.61 17.92 4.35
C ILE A 138 -5.42 17.46 5.80
N THR A 139 -4.63 16.41 6.00
CA THR A 139 -3.89 16.18 7.24
C THR A 139 -2.56 15.54 6.89
N PRO A 140 -1.49 15.88 7.56
CA PRO A 140 -0.17 15.35 7.25
C PRO A 140 -0.12 13.87 7.55
N ASP A 141 0.04 13.08 6.51
CA ASP A 141 0.15 11.64 6.65
C ASP A 141 1.59 11.26 6.92
N ILE A 142 1.78 10.64 8.04
CA ILE A 142 3.07 10.17 8.51
C ILE A 142 3.03 8.66 8.46
N ALA A 143 3.64 8.09 7.46
CA ALA A 143 3.85 6.67 7.41
C ALA A 143 5.23 6.29 7.93
N PRO A 144 5.38 5.27 8.69
CA PRO A 144 6.63 4.56 8.74
C PRO A 144 6.48 3.16 8.20
N ALA A 145 7.41 2.68 7.48
CA ALA A 145 7.95 1.35 7.70
C ALA A 145 9.00 1.01 6.66
N ALA A 146 10.12 0.67 7.16
CA ALA A 146 11.23 0.14 6.43
C ALA A 146 10.90 -1.19 5.76
N LEU A 147 11.33 -1.35 4.52
CA LEU A 147 11.46 -2.65 3.88
C LEU A 147 12.81 -2.75 3.20
N GLU A 148 13.53 -3.74 3.61
CA GLU A 148 14.78 -4.18 3.00
C GLU A 148 14.48 -4.85 1.67
N THR A 149 15.14 -4.41 0.61
CA THR A 149 15.16 -5.11 -0.68
C THR A 149 16.52 -5.73 -0.91
N PRO A 150 16.61 -6.99 -1.31
CA PRO A 150 17.86 -7.59 -1.79
C PRO A 150 18.09 -7.34 -3.28
N PRO A 151 19.33 -7.36 -3.75
CA PRO A 151 19.69 -6.96 -5.11
C PRO A 151 19.42 -8.06 -6.14
N VAL A 152 19.01 -7.61 -7.32
CA VAL A 152 18.84 -8.42 -8.53
C VAL A 152 20.18 -8.60 -9.21
N LEU A 153 20.50 -9.82 -9.63
CA LEU A 153 21.60 -10.14 -10.55
C LEU A 153 21.09 -10.85 -11.81
N ALA A 154 21.65 -10.43 -12.93
CA ALA A 154 21.32 -10.83 -14.27
C ALA A 154 21.92 -12.19 -14.69
N PRO A 155 21.48 -12.79 -15.80
CA PRO A 155 21.75 -14.18 -16.13
C PRO A 155 22.96 -14.38 -17.03
N SER A 156 23.52 -15.58 -17.02
CA SER A 156 24.42 -16.10 -18.08
C SER A 156 24.48 -17.62 -18.14
N PRO A 157 25.02 -18.21 -19.20
CA PRO A 157 24.35 -19.25 -19.94
C PRO A 157 24.81 -20.68 -19.69
N THR A 158 24.03 -21.59 -20.22
CA THR A 158 24.10 -23.04 -20.26
C THR A 158 25.36 -23.63 -20.87
N VAL A 159 25.90 -24.71 -20.28
CA VAL A 159 26.50 -25.86 -21.01
C VAL A 159 26.35 -27.12 -20.15
N ALA A 160 25.92 -28.21 -20.82
CA ALA A 160 25.73 -29.54 -20.26
C ALA A 160 26.98 -30.40 -20.40
N ALA A 161 27.19 -31.33 -19.45
CA ALA A 161 27.71 -32.69 -19.61
C ALA A 161 28.39 -33.22 -18.34
N PRO A 162 28.88 -34.45 -18.25
CA PRO A 162 28.25 -35.57 -17.55
C PRO A 162 28.92 -35.87 -16.21
N ALA A 163 28.30 -36.72 -15.41
CA ALA A 163 28.73 -37.08 -14.06
C ALA A 163 30.15 -37.66 -14.01
N PRO A 164 30.95 -37.21 -13.05
CA PRO A 164 32.06 -38.02 -12.57
C PRO A 164 32.07 -38.19 -11.06
N SER A 165 32.67 -39.30 -10.67
CA SER A 165 33.10 -39.70 -9.33
C SER A 165 33.65 -38.56 -8.47
N LEU A 166 33.18 -38.52 -7.22
CA LEU A 166 33.59 -37.59 -6.18
C LEU A 166 35.11 -37.56 -5.97
N LYS A 167 35.76 -36.53 -6.49
CA LYS A 167 37.04 -36.06 -5.96
C LYS A 167 36.76 -34.82 -5.16
N ALA A 168 37.13 -34.85 -3.84
CA ALA A 168 37.03 -33.73 -2.95
C ALA A 168 37.77 -32.51 -3.53
N ASP A 169 37.05 -31.44 -3.73
CA ASP A 169 37.60 -30.19 -4.25
C ASP A 169 38.24 -29.43 -3.08
N THR A 170 39.57 -29.35 -3.09
CA THR A 170 40.40 -28.73 -2.04
C THR A 170 39.98 -27.29 -1.70
N ASN A 171 39.23 -26.62 -2.58
CA ASN A 171 38.75 -25.27 -2.35
C ASN A 171 37.45 -25.25 -1.50
N THR A 172 36.59 -26.24 -1.65
CA THR A 172 35.36 -26.39 -0.84
C THR A 172 35.70 -26.79 0.59
N ASP A 173 36.69 -27.64 0.79
CA ASP A 173 37.17 -28.01 2.14
C ASP A 173 37.67 -26.79 2.93
N LYS A 174 38.39 -25.86 2.30
CA LYS A 174 38.85 -24.62 2.93
C LYS A 174 37.73 -23.69 3.35
N LEU A 175 36.61 -23.71 2.65
CA LEU A 175 35.42 -22.95 3.00
C LEU A 175 34.58 -23.66 4.09
N ALA A 176 34.56 -24.97 4.10
CA ALA A 176 33.80 -25.78 5.03
C ALA A 176 34.48 -25.85 6.43
N GLU A 177 35.82 -25.81 6.49
CA GLU A 177 36.59 -25.93 7.71
C GLU A 177 36.25 -24.87 8.79
N PRO A 178 36.24 -23.55 8.50
CA PRO A 178 35.86 -22.55 9.48
C PRO A 178 34.41 -22.72 9.95
N LEU A 179 33.48 -23.10 9.09
CA LEU A 179 32.09 -23.33 9.47
C LEU A 179 31.96 -24.56 10.39
N MET A 180 32.73 -25.61 10.14
CA MET A 180 32.78 -26.80 10.98
C MET A 180 33.31 -26.48 12.35
N ASN A 181 34.43 -25.76 12.45
CA ASN A 181 35.05 -25.37 13.71
C ASN A 181 34.12 -24.47 14.54
N GLN A 182 33.56 -23.40 13.93
CA GLN A 182 32.62 -22.50 14.59
C GLN A 182 31.35 -23.26 15.03
N GLY A 183 30.85 -24.20 14.23
CA GLY A 183 29.71 -25.04 14.61
C GLY A 183 29.98 -25.93 15.81
N ARG A 184 31.15 -26.53 15.88
CA ARG A 184 31.59 -27.31 17.05
C ARG A 184 31.75 -26.43 18.27
N ASP A 185 32.35 -25.26 18.13
CA ASP A 185 32.48 -24.28 19.24
C ASP A 185 31.12 -23.82 19.75
N ALA A 186 30.18 -23.56 18.87
CA ALA A 186 28.81 -23.21 19.23
C ALA A 186 28.12 -24.34 20.00
N LEU A 187 28.34 -25.63 19.61
CA LEU A 187 27.83 -26.80 20.35
C LEU A 187 28.44 -26.93 21.75
N THR A 188 29.75 -26.67 21.90
CA THR A 188 30.42 -26.73 23.18
C THR A 188 29.96 -25.61 24.14
N GLN A 189 29.59 -24.46 23.58
CA GLN A 189 29.02 -23.32 24.30
C GLN A 189 27.50 -23.42 24.53
N ASN A 190 26.86 -24.57 24.19
CA ASN A 190 25.42 -24.79 24.24
C ASN A 190 24.60 -23.76 23.39
N ASN A 191 25.22 -23.05 22.46
CA ASN A 191 24.53 -22.20 21.53
C ASN A 191 24.02 -23.04 20.35
N ASN A 192 23.03 -23.88 20.63
CA ASN A 192 22.51 -24.86 19.69
C ASN A 192 21.86 -24.20 18.46
N ALA A 193 21.26 -23.02 18.61
CA ALA A 193 20.64 -22.28 17.51
C ALA A 193 21.70 -21.80 16.50
N LEU A 194 22.82 -21.26 16.97
CA LEU A 194 23.94 -20.88 16.11
C LEU A 194 24.60 -22.09 15.46
N ALA A 195 24.77 -23.18 16.19
CA ALA A 195 25.31 -24.44 15.66
C ALA A 195 24.46 -24.97 14.50
N ILE A 196 23.11 -24.94 14.62
CA ILE A 196 22.19 -25.32 13.56
C ILE A 196 22.39 -24.45 12.31
N GLN A 197 22.57 -23.14 12.47
CA GLN A 197 22.80 -22.23 11.33
C GLN A 197 24.14 -22.53 10.63
N LEU A 198 25.21 -22.73 11.39
CA LEU A 198 26.55 -22.97 10.86
C LEU A 198 26.65 -24.35 10.15
N PHE A 199 26.06 -25.40 10.72
CA PHE A 199 26.04 -26.71 10.05
C PHE A 199 25.12 -26.71 8.83
N ASN A 200 23.99 -25.97 8.84
CA ASN A 200 23.21 -25.75 7.64
C ASN A 200 24.00 -25.04 6.53
N ALA A 201 24.75 -23.98 6.91
CA ALA A 201 25.59 -23.27 5.95
C ALA A 201 26.67 -24.21 5.35
N LEU A 202 27.28 -25.08 6.17
CA LEU A 202 28.25 -26.07 5.72
C LEU A 202 27.60 -27.11 4.79
N LEU A 203 26.46 -27.66 5.17
CA LEU A 203 25.74 -28.67 4.39
C LEU A 203 25.18 -28.12 3.09
N ASN A 204 25.06 -26.80 2.96
CA ASN A 204 24.71 -26.12 1.70
C ASN A 204 25.91 -25.93 0.74
N LEU A 205 27.13 -26.22 1.19
CA LEU A 205 28.29 -26.31 0.29
C LEU A 205 28.27 -27.61 -0.50
N PRO A 206 28.96 -27.72 -1.63
CA PRO A 206 29.15 -29.00 -2.30
C PRO A 206 29.73 -30.04 -1.35
N PRO A 207 29.46 -31.33 -1.58
CA PRO A 207 30.01 -32.41 -0.77
C PRO A 207 31.51 -32.24 -0.54
N ASN A 208 31.90 -32.23 0.73
CA ASN A 208 33.25 -31.97 1.18
C ASN A 208 33.59 -32.93 2.36
N LYS A 209 34.84 -32.95 2.79
CA LYS A 209 35.28 -33.88 3.83
C LYS A 209 34.56 -33.73 5.17
N TYR A 210 33.92 -32.60 5.42
CA TYR A 210 33.19 -32.31 6.67
C TYR A 210 31.68 -32.58 6.56
N SER A 211 31.14 -32.88 5.36
CA SER A 211 29.70 -33.02 5.15
C SER A 211 29.10 -34.15 5.99
N GLN A 212 29.81 -35.26 6.17
CA GLN A 212 29.35 -36.37 6.97
C GLN A 212 29.23 -35.97 8.47
N ASP A 213 30.28 -35.37 9.03
CA ASP A 213 30.29 -34.93 10.43
C ASP A 213 29.23 -33.81 10.64
N ALA A 214 29.12 -32.89 9.72
CA ALA A 214 28.16 -31.80 9.83
C ALA A 214 26.70 -32.32 9.85
N GLN A 215 26.41 -33.38 9.07
CA GLN A 215 25.10 -34.03 9.11
C GLN A 215 24.81 -34.74 10.46
N GLU A 216 25.83 -35.32 11.13
CA GLU A 216 25.68 -35.84 12.46
C GLU A 216 25.46 -34.70 13.49
N PHE A 217 26.28 -33.65 13.38
CA PHE A 217 26.25 -32.56 14.39
C PHE A 217 25.02 -31.66 14.26
N ILE A 218 24.44 -31.47 13.08
CA ILE A 218 23.17 -30.76 12.96
C ILE A 218 22.04 -31.55 13.65
N GLY A 219 22.02 -32.86 13.51
CA GLY A 219 21.12 -33.74 14.28
C GLY A 219 21.27 -33.54 15.78
N LEU A 220 22.54 -33.55 16.28
CA LEU A 220 22.87 -33.32 17.68
C LEU A 220 22.47 -31.92 18.18
N ALA A 221 22.72 -30.90 17.36
CA ALA A 221 22.33 -29.51 17.69
C ALA A 221 20.82 -29.37 17.83
N ARG A 222 20.04 -29.98 16.92
CA ARG A 222 18.57 -29.99 16.97
C ARG A 222 18.06 -30.82 18.18
N GLU A 223 18.68 -31.94 18.48
CA GLU A 223 18.36 -32.74 19.67
C GLU A 223 18.52 -31.90 20.94
N ARG A 224 19.68 -31.23 21.11
CA ARG A 224 19.98 -30.38 22.26
C ARG A 224 19.09 -29.12 22.30
N ASN A 225 18.61 -28.66 21.15
CA ASN A 225 17.68 -27.53 21.04
C ASN A 225 16.22 -27.94 21.33
N GLY A 226 15.95 -29.21 21.67
CA GLY A 226 14.61 -29.73 21.92
C GLY A 226 13.77 -30.00 20.65
N GLU A 227 14.37 -29.90 19.49
CA GLU A 227 13.71 -30.12 18.20
C GLU A 227 13.76 -31.62 17.82
N THR A 228 13.24 -32.50 18.67
CA THR A 228 13.40 -33.97 18.59
C THR A 228 12.93 -34.55 17.25
N ALA A 229 11.81 -34.06 16.70
CA ALA A 229 11.29 -34.51 15.38
C ALA A 229 12.24 -34.17 14.23
N LYS A 230 12.84 -32.98 14.25
CA LYS A 230 13.82 -32.56 13.25
C LYS A 230 15.14 -33.29 13.42
N ALA A 231 15.58 -33.49 14.70
CA ALA A 231 16.77 -34.27 14.99
C ALA A 231 16.66 -35.71 14.45
N ALA A 232 15.49 -36.34 14.64
CA ALA A 232 15.22 -37.67 14.06
C ALA A 232 15.30 -37.69 12.51
N THR A 233 14.82 -36.62 11.87
CA THR A 233 14.91 -36.47 10.41
C THR A 233 16.37 -36.34 9.94
N GLU A 234 17.18 -35.54 10.65
CA GLU A 234 18.62 -35.38 10.31
C GLU A 234 19.39 -36.67 10.52
N TYR A 235 19.11 -37.39 11.59
CA TYR A 235 19.74 -38.71 11.85
C TYR A 235 19.32 -39.76 10.82
N ALA A 236 18.06 -39.80 10.43
CA ALA A 236 17.60 -40.71 9.38
C ALA A 236 18.26 -40.36 8.00
N LEU A 237 18.43 -39.08 7.73
CA LEU A 237 19.13 -38.63 6.53
C LEU A 237 20.61 -39.01 6.58
N TYR A 238 21.29 -38.85 7.72
CA TYR A 238 22.67 -39.29 7.90
C TYR A 238 22.81 -40.79 7.56
N LEU A 239 21.98 -41.65 8.17
CA LEU A 239 22.02 -43.09 7.94
C LEU A 239 21.69 -43.50 6.50
N LYS A 240 20.93 -42.69 5.77
CA LYS A 240 20.65 -42.91 4.35
C LYS A 240 21.83 -42.52 3.47
N LEU A 241 22.53 -41.45 3.80
CA LEU A 241 23.67 -40.95 3.02
C LEU A 241 24.98 -41.70 3.34
N TYR A 242 25.15 -42.06 4.62
CA TYR A 242 26.38 -42.65 5.15
C TYR A 242 26.05 -43.90 6.00
N PRO A 243 25.50 -44.98 5.39
CA PRO A 243 25.05 -46.15 6.20
C PRO A 243 26.18 -46.85 6.93
N ASP A 244 27.39 -46.80 6.40
CA ASP A 244 28.62 -47.39 6.96
C ASP A 244 29.62 -46.29 7.40
N GLY A 245 29.17 -45.04 7.54
CA GLY A 245 29.98 -43.93 7.98
C GLY A 245 30.46 -44.12 9.44
N GLU A 246 31.56 -43.45 9.79
CA GLU A 246 32.19 -43.53 11.14
C GLU A 246 31.24 -43.20 12.29
N GLY A 247 30.25 -42.30 12.07
CA GLY A 247 29.20 -41.95 13.01
C GLY A 247 27.94 -42.82 12.98
N ALA A 248 27.84 -43.79 12.03
CA ALA A 248 26.57 -44.44 11.77
C ALA A 248 25.98 -45.18 12.97
N GLU A 249 26.82 -45.85 13.78
CA GLU A 249 26.36 -46.55 14.97
C GLU A 249 25.90 -45.55 16.05
N ARG A 250 26.65 -44.49 16.28
CA ARG A 250 26.27 -43.42 17.23
C ARG A 250 24.92 -42.79 16.84
N VAL A 251 24.71 -42.51 15.53
CA VAL A 251 23.49 -41.91 15.01
C VAL A 251 22.30 -42.90 15.12
N ARG A 252 22.50 -44.24 14.87
CA ARG A 252 21.46 -45.26 15.05
C ARG A 252 20.99 -45.28 16.53
N GLN A 253 21.95 -45.29 17.49
CA GLN A 253 21.63 -45.29 18.92
C GLN A 253 20.89 -44.02 19.34
N ARG A 254 21.29 -42.84 18.85
CA ARG A 254 20.58 -41.56 19.11
C ARG A 254 19.17 -41.59 18.57
N LEU A 255 18.98 -42.04 17.32
CA LEU A 255 17.69 -42.16 16.69
C LEU A 255 16.75 -43.12 17.43
N LEU A 256 17.27 -44.27 17.89
CA LEU A 256 16.53 -45.21 18.71
C LEU A 256 16.15 -44.63 20.08
N ASN A 257 17.01 -43.81 20.67
CA ASN A 257 16.73 -43.17 21.96
C ASN A 257 15.70 -42.07 21.81
N LEU A 258 15.72 -41.31 20.71
CA LEU A 258 14.66 -40.31 20.38
C LEU A 258 13.30 -40.99 20.17
N GLY A 259 13.27 -42.18 19.56
CA GLY A 259 12.05 -42.99 19.40
C GLY A 259 11.50 -43.54 20.73
N LYS A 260 12.33 -43.71 21.73
CA LYS A 260 11.93 -44.16 23.11
C LYS A 260 11.42 -42.99 23.97
N GLN A 261 11.82 -41.76 23.71
CA GLN A 261 11.20 -40.59 24.34
C GLN A 261 9.77 -40.50 23.80
N LYS A 262 8.78 -40.66 24.69
CA LYS A 262 7.38 -40.37 24.34
C LYS A 262 7.36 -39.00 23.67
N ILE A 263 7.17 -38.99 22.37
CA ILE A 263 6.83 -37.78 21.65
C ILE A 263 5.65 -37.20 22.43
N PRO A 264 5.73 -35.97 22.98
CA PRO A 264 4.57 -35.34 23.55
C PRO A 264 3.51 -35.42 22.46
N GLN A 265 2.42 -36.18 22.72
CA GLN A 265 1.30 -36.19 21.79
C GLN A 265 1.01 -34.72 21.49
N PRO A 266 0.92 -34.29 20.22
CA PRO A 266 0.52 -32.96 19.93
C PRO A 266 -0.74 -32.76 20.74
N LEU A 267 -0.71 -31.79 21.67
CA LEU A 267 -1.86 -31.43 22.50
C LEU A 267 -3.03 -31.42 21.54
N GLN A 268 -3.92 -32.44 21.67
CA GLN A 268 -5.18 -32.42 20.93
C GLN A 268 -5.71 -31.03 21.19
N ARG A 269 -5.75 -30.24 20.14
CA ARG A 269 -6.32 -28.90 20.19
C ARG A 269 -7.76 -29.18 20.63
N VAL A 270 -8.01 -29.10 21.92
CA VAL A 270 -9.35 -29.04 22.45
C VAL A 270 -9.97 -27.92 21.63
N GLU A 271 -10.85 -28.26 20.74
CA GLU A 271 -11.69 -27.26 20.07
C GLU A 271 -12.33 -26.49 21.19
N LYS A 272 -11.72 -25.36 21.55
CA LYS A 272 -12.35 -24.36 22.39
C LYS A 272 -13.54 -23.92 21.57
N LYS A 273 -14.70 -24.49 21.86
CA LYS A 273 -15.97 -23.99 21.39
C LYS A 273 -15.95 -22.48 21.56
N ASP A 274 -16.04 -21.77 20.44
CA ASP A 274 -16.44 -20.37 20.36
C ASP A 274 -15.62 -19.32 21.14
N ALA A 275 -14.32 -19.52 21.32
CA ALA A 275 -13.51 -18.45 21.90
C ALA A 275 -13.25 -17.35 20.87
N TYR A 276 -13.93 -16.22 21.02
CA TYR A 276 -13.61 -15.00 20.27
C TYR A 276 -12.18 -14.55 20.59
N GLN A 277 -11.39 -14.40 19.55
CA GLN A 277 -10.11 -13.72 19.65
C GLN A 277 -10.34 -12.22 19.44
N THR A 278 -10.16 -11.45 20.50
CA THR A 278 -10.22 -9.99 20.41
C THR A 278 -8.83 -9.44 20.19
N THR A 279 -8.70 -8.57 19.19
CA THR A 279 -7.46 -7.85 18.89
C THR A 279 -7.78 -6.36 18.85
N THR A 280 -7.03 -5.58 19.60
CA THR A 280 -7.13 -4.11 19.61
C THR A 280 -5.85 -3.56 19.00
N TYR A 281 -5.99 -2.66 18.05
CA TYR A 281 -4.88 -1.96 17.41
C TYR A 281 -5.30 -0.58 16.96
N GLY A 282 -4.34 0.29 16.81
CA GLY A 282 -4.61 1.65 16.41
C GLY A 282 -3.42 2.57 16.59
N SER A 283 -3.70 3.86 16.57
CA SER A 283 -2.69 4.88 16.83
C SER A 283 -3.28 6.08 17.54
N TRP A 284 -2.45 6.74 18.32
CA TRP A 284 -2.69 8.04 18.87
C TRP A 284 -1.54 8.96 18.50
N SER A 285 -1.85 10.14 17.96
CA SER A 285 -0.86 11.15 17.60
C SER A 285 -1.25 12.53 18.07
N GLN A 286 -0.26 13.33 18.41
CA GLN A 286 -0.44 14.75 18.73
C GLN A 286 0.66 15.56 18.07
N TYR A 287 0.26 16.62 17.38
CA TYR A 287 1.13 17.54 16.67
C TYR A 287 0.77 18.97 17.01
N TYR A 288 1.74 19.70 17.53
CA TYR A 288 1.64 21.14 17.72
C TYR A 288 2.30 21.84 16.54
N THR A 289 1.55 22.75 15.91
CA THR A 289 2.05 23.57 14.81
C THR A 289 1.99 25.04 15.21
N HIS A 290 3.10 25.74 14.99
CA HIS A 290 3.22 27.18 15.14
C HIS A 290 3.73 27.79 13.86
N GLY A 291 3.07 28.86 13.39
CA GLY A 291 3.43 29.59 12.18
C GLY A 291 3.27 31.09 12.38
N THR A 292 4.20 31.85 11.86
CA THR A 292 4.15 33.32 11.88
C THR A 292 4.25 33.86 10.46
N SER A 293 3.78 35.08 10.23
CA SER A 293 4.00 35.83 9.00
C SER A 293 4.66 37.16 9.33
N GLN A 294 5.67 37.48 8.52
CA GLN A 294 6.27 38.81 8.45
C GLN A 294 6.12 39.28 7.02
N ASN A 295 5.39 40.38 6.84
CA ASN A 295 5.09 40.95 5.52
C ASN A 295 5.57 42.38 5.47
N THR A 296 6.26 42.75 4.42
CA THR A 296 6.74 44.10 4.17
C THR A 296 6.18 44.56 2.81
N ASP A 297 5.21 45.45 2.85
CA ASP A 297 4.58 46.03 1.67
C ASP A 297 5.19 47.40 1.36
N THR A 298 5.67 47.62 0.16
CA THR A 298 6.20 48.87 -0.33
C THR A 298 5.37 49.37 -1.49
N THR A 299 4.62 50.43 -1.32
CA THR A 299 3.82 51.08 -2.36
C THR A 299 4.72 51.88 -3.29
N LEU A 300 4.65 51.64 -4.59
CA LEU A 300 5.56 52.20 -5.57
C LEU A 300 5.00 53.41 -6.34
N ASN A 301 3.68 53.50 -6.51
CA ASN A 301 3.01 54.53 -7.33
C ASN A 301 2.61 55.77 -6.51
N VAL A 302 3.46 56.22 -5.61
CA VAL A 302 3.29 57.43 -4.78
C VAL A 302 4.57 58.30 -4.92
N PRO A 303 4.50 59.61 -4.63
CA PRO A 303 5.66 60.51 -4.78
C PRO A 303 6.92 60.04 -4.02
N ALA A 304 6.73 59.34 -2.91
CA ALA A 304 7.79 58.63 -2.18
C ALA A 304 7.30 57.22 -1.82
N PRO A 305 8.06 56.16 -2.08
CA PRO A 305 7.66 54.82 -1.71
C PRO A 305 7.38 54.73 -0.19
N VAL A 306 6.22 54.13 0.15
CA VAL A 306 5.83 53.92 1.54
C VAL A 306 5.92 52.44 1.86
N THR A 307 6.74 52.13 2.87
CA THR A 307 6.95 50.76 3.33
C THR A 307 6.18 50.52 4.61
N THR A 308 5.34 49.50 4.64
CA THR A 308 4.50 49.15 5.79
C THR A 308 4.82 47.68 6.20
N PRO A 309 5.55 47.49 7.29
CA PRO A 309 5.77 46.14 7.85
C PRO A 309 4.54 45.70 8.63
N THR A 310 4.15 44.47 8.47
CA THR A 310 3.13 43.79 9.27
C THR A 310 3.65 42.44 9.74
N SER A 311 3.31 42.03 10.94
CA SER A 311 3.66 40.73 11.47
C SER A 311 2.54 40.15 12.31
N GLY A 312 2.42 38.84 12.34
CA GLY A 312 1.42 38.16 13.12
C GLY A 312 1.61 36.68 13.21
N THR A 313 0.94 36.05 14.14
CA THR A 313 0.87 34.60 14.22
C THR A 313 -0.23 34.10 13.31
N LEU A 314 0.11 33.27 12.34
CA LEU A 314 -0.84 32.68 11.37
C LEU A 314 -1.51 31.44 11.93
N GLN A 315 -0.74 30.64 12.68
CA GLN A 315 -1.20 29.37 13.18
C GLN A 315 -0.56 29.09 14.54
N SER A 316 -1.38 28.64 15.48
CA SER A 316 -0.93 28.07 16.74
C SER A 316 -1.99 27.06 17.15
N GLN A 317 -1.73 25.78 16.86
CA GLN A 317 -2.74 24.73 17.10
C GLN A 317 -2.10 23.42 17.53
N LEU A 318 -2.83 22.67 18.36
CA LEU A 318 -2.54 21.28 18.71
C LEU A 318 -3.58 20.38 18.05
N VAL A 319 -3.13 19.49 17.18
CA VAL A 319 -3.99 18.47 16.56
C VAL A 319 -3.75 17.15 17.25
N SER A 320 -4.82 16.57 17.79
CA SER A 320 -4.84 15.23 18.41
C SER A 320 -5.69 14.30 17.58
N SER A 321 -5.12 13.18 17.12
CA SER A 321 -5.84 12.20 16.30
C SER A 321 -5.78 10.83 16.96
N VAL A 322 -6.92 10.15 16.98
CA VAL A 322 -7.09 8.77 17.47
C VAL A 322 -7.66 7.91 16.34
N ASP A 323 -7.01 6.79 16.09
CA ASP A 323 -7.53 5.68 15.26
C ASP A 323 -7.54 4.43 16.11
N LEU A 324 -8.71 3.89 16.41
CA LEU A 324 -8.89 2.70 17.23
C LEU A 324 -9.73 1.68 16.47
N THR A 325 -9.21 0.47 16.35
CA THR A 325 -9.96 -0.67 15.82
C THR A 325 -9.92 -1.81 16.83
N VAL A 326 -11.09 -2.28 17.22
CA VAL A 326 -11.29 -3.49 18.02
C VAL A 326 -11.90 -4.54 17.11
N ARG A 327 -11.18 -5.61 16.83
CA ARG A 327 -11.62 -6.72 16.00
C ARG A 327 -11.88 -7.95 16.87
N MET A 328 -13.07 -8.52 16.73
CA MET A 328 -13.53 -9.71 17.44
C MET A 328 -13.77 -10.83 16.43
N ARG A 329 -12.86 -11.80 16.40
CA ARG A 329 -12.86 -12.88 15.42
C ARG A 329 -13.19 -14.21 16.08
N GLY A 330 -14.24 -14.87 15.62
CA GLY A 330 -14.63 -16.25 15.97
C GLY A 330 -14.60 -17.16 14.76
N ASN A 331 -15.16 -18.35 14.88
CA ASN A 331 -15.25 -19.29 13.76
C ASN A 331 -16.13 -18.74 12.63
N ASP A 332 -17.33 -18.28 12.96
CA ASP A 332 -18.34 -17.83 12.01
C ASP A 332 -18.41 -16.30 11.86
N TYR A 333 -17.89 -15.55 12.81
CA TYR A 333 -18.01 -14.10 12.87
C TYR A 333 -16.65 -13.41 12.81
N ASP A 334 -16.62 -12.25 12.17
CA ASP A 334 -15.46 -11.34 12.12
C ASP A 334 -15.98 -9.90 12.28
N ASN A 335 -16.21 -9.52 13.52
CA ASN A 335 -16.81 -8.24 13.85
C ASN A 335 -15.73 -7.22 14.15
N ARG A 336 -16.00 -5.94 13.87
CA ARG A 336 -15.08 -4.86 14.24
C ARG A 336 -15.82 -3.60 14.66
N ALA A 337 -15.28 -2.92 15.66
CA ALA A 337 -15.64 -1.58 16.04
C ALA A 337 -14.48 -0.65 15.64
N VAL A 338 -14.80 0.46 14.99
CA VAL A 338 -13.81 1.44 14.51
C VAL A 338 -14.20 2.82 15.00
N ILE A 339 -13.23 3.54 15.60
CA ILE A 339 -13.34 4.95 15.97
C ILE A 339 -12.14 5.68 15.40
N ARG A 340 -12.40 6.75 14.63
CA ARG A 340 -11.40 7.67 14.11
C ARG A 340 -11.86 9.08 14.37
N ASP A 341 -11.10 9.78 15.19
CA ASP A 341 -11.43 11.14 15.59
C ASP A 341 -10.21 12.04 15.51
N THR A 342 -10.44 13.30 15.16
CA THR A 342 -9.39 14.33 15.12
C THR A 342 -9.92 15.59 15.78
N PHE A 343 -9.24 16.05 16.81
CA PHE A 343 -9.53 17.28 17.48
C PHE A 343 -8.38 18.29 17.28
N ALA A 344 -8.71 19.49 16.84
CA ALA A 344 -7.79 20.59 16.67
C ALA A 344 -8.11 21.71 17.66
N TRP A 345 -7.20 21.96 18.61
CA TRP A 345 -7.22 23.13 19.48
C TRP A 345 -6.52 24.29 18.80
N ASN A 346 -7.23 25.37 18.56
CA ASN A 346 -6.67 26.60 18.05
C ASN A 346 -6.40 27.55 19.24
N PHE A 347 -5.12 27.91 19.44
CA PHE A 347 -4.71 28.79 20.54
C PHE A 347 -4.80 30.28 20.21
N LEU A 348 -5.10 30.62 18.93
CA LEU A 348 -5.32 32.02 18.53
C LEU A 348 -6.77 32.41 18.65
N ASP A 349 -7.67 31.46 18.46
CA ASP A 349 -9.11 31.72 18.46
C ASP A 349 -9.83 30.41 18.85
N ASN A 350 -10.39 30.42 20.08
CA ASN A 350 -11.08 29.24 20.62
C ASN A 350 -12.35 28.88 19.84
N ASP A 351 -12.97 29.82 19.14
CA ASP A 351 -14.16 29.59 18.34
C ASP A 351 -13.81 28.80 17.07
N LYS A 352 -12.53 28.68 16.73
CA LYS A 352 -11.99 27.85 15.63
C LYS A 352 -11.54 26.46 16.08
N ASN A 353 -11.79 26.06 17.31
CA ASN A 353 -11.60 24.70 17.74
C ASN A 353 -12.50 23.79 16.90
N ASN A 354 -11.94 22.70 16.37
CA ASN A 354 -12.66 21.80 15.48
C ASN A 354 -12.50 20.35 15.92
N ASN A 355 -13.64 19.69 16.08
CA ASN A 355 -13.69 18.24 16.26
C ASN A 355 -14.26 17.58 15.01
N ARG A 356 -13.53 16.61 14.47
CA ARG A 356 -13.93 15.87 13.29
C ARG A 356 -13.95 14.37 13.57
N LEU A 357 -15.13 13.86 13.88
CA LEU A 357 -15.35 12.42 13.96
C LEU A 357 -15.38 11.83 12.53
N ASN A 358 -14.27 11.21 12.14
CA ASN A 358 -14.11 10.66 10.80
C ASN A 358 -14.86 9.34 10.62
N SER A 359 -14.84 8.48 11.65
CA SER A 359 -15.56 7.22 11.65
C SER A 359 -15.90 6.81 13.08
N ALA A 360 -17.11 6.31 13.28
CA ALA A 360 -17.55 5.66 14.51
C ALA A 360 -18.61 4.62 14.13
N TYR A 361 -18.18 3.39 13.84
CA TYR A 361 -19.09 2.36 13.39
C TYR A 361 -18.79 0.99 14.00
N PHE A 362 -19.82 0.17 14.05
CA PHE A 362 -19.70 -1.25 14.30
C PHE A 362 -20.03 -2.03 13.02
N GLU A 363 -19.19 -2.99 12.67
CA GLU A 363 -19.38 -3.91 11.56
C GLU A 363 -19.52 -5.33 12.07
N LEU A 364 -20.59 -5.98 11.67
CA LEU A 364 -20.86 -7.39 11.89
C LEU A 364 -20.67 -8.11 10.56
N LYS A 365 -19.84 -9.15 10.54
CA LYS A 365 -19.63 -10.01 9.37
C LYS A 365 -19.78 -11.46 9.79
N ASN A 366 -20.73 -12.15 9.20
CA ASN A 366 -20.90 -13.59 9.35
C ASN A 366 -20.30 -14.29 8.14
N ARG A 367 -19.34 -15.17 8.38
CA ARG A 367 -18.60 -15.90 7.32
C ARG A 367 -19.33 -17.15 6.87
N LYS A 368 -20.16 -17.73 7.75
CA LYS A 368 -20.90 -18.97 7.46
C LYS A 368 -22.07 -18.72 6.51
N TYR A 369 -22.74 -17.58 6.70
CA TYR A 369 -23.92 -17.20 5.90
C TYR A 369 -23.65 -16.05 4.95
N ASP A 370 -22.38 -15.60 4.85
CA ASP A 370 -21.91 -14.60 3.90
C ASP A 370 -22.68 -13.26 3.90
N TYR A 371 -23.13 -12.81 5.08
CA TYR A 371 -23.71 -11.49 5.22
C TYR A 371 -22.85 -10.56 6.08
N SER A 372 -23.01 -9.27 5.85
CA SER A 372 -22.39 -8.20 6.65
C SER A 372 -23.37 -7.07 6.88
N ALA A 373 -23.21 -6.38 8.02
CA ALA A 373 -23.94 -5.15 8.31
C ALA A 373 -23.01 -4.17 9.03
N ARG A 374 -23.09 -2.90 8.69
CA ARG A 374 -22.33 -1.83 9.31
C ARG A 374 -23.27 -0.72 9.73
N LEU A 375 -23.14 -0.23 10.96
CA LEU A 375 -24.00 0.80 11.56
C LEU A 375 -23.11 1.89 12.17
N GLY A 376 -23.45 3.13 11.94
CA GLY A 376 -22.80 4.32 12.51
C GLY A 376 -22.19 5.24 11.46
N ARG A 377 -21.30 6.15 11.90
CA ARG A 377 -20.57 7.08 11.03
C ARG A 377 -19.49 6.35 10.25
N GLN A 378 -19.59 6.35 8.95
CA GLN A 378 -18.74 5.57 8.06
C GLN A 378 -18.44 6.32 6.76
N PRO A 379 -17.30 6.04 6.09
CA PRO A 379 -17.03 6.60 4.77
C PRO A 379 -17.91 5.95 3.72
N GLY A 380 -18.29 6.70 2.69
CA GLY A 380 -18.93 6.18 1.48
C GLY A 380 -17.90 5.48 0.62
N ASN A 381 -17.78 4.15 0.73
CA ASN A 381 -16.72 3.39 0.06
C ASN A 381 -17.13 2.87 -1.32
N SER A 382 -18.43 2.85 -1.64
CA SER A 382 -18.95 2.29 -2.89
C SER A 382 -20.41 2.65 -3.07
N GLY A 383 -20.99 2.28 -4.23
CA GLY A 383 -22.43 2.40 -4.46
C GLY A 383 -22.94 3.83 -4.65
N GLY A 384 -22.07 4.73 -5.14
CA GLY A 384 -22.47 6.11 -5.45
C GLY A 384 -22.67 7.02 -4.23
N VAL A 385 -22.39 6.55 -3.01
CA VAL A 385 -22.47 7.36 -1.79
C VAL A 385 -21.36 8.41 -1.79
N LEU A 386 -21.76 9.67 -1.62
CA LEU A 386 -20.84 10.81 -1.59
C LEU A 386 -20.38 11.12 -0.17
N GLY A 387 -19.09 11.04 0.07
CA GLY A 387 -18.50 11.43 1.35
C GLY A 387 -18.83 10.48 2.52
N ARG A 388 -18.71 11.01 3.74
CA ARG A 388 -19.02 10.30 4.98
C ARG A 388 -20.51 10.42 5.29
N PHE A 389 -21.05 9.39 5.95
CA PHE A 389 -22.47 9.37 6.31
C PHE A 389 -22.72 8.66 7.64
N ASP A 390 -23.81 9.01 8.28
CA ASP A 390 -24.38 8.34 9.44
C ASP A 390 -25.51 7.45 8.94
N GLY A 391 -25.38 6.12 9.08
CA GLY A 391 -26.37 5.22 8.53
C GLY A 391 -26.02 3.76 8.64
N VAL A 392 -26.69 2.97 7.81
CA VAL A 392 -26.58 1.52 7.75
C VAL A 392 -26.13 1.10 6.36
N GLN A 393 -25.22 0.15 6.31
CA GLN A 393 -24.87 -0.58 5.09
C GLN A 393 -24.99 -2.07 5.37
N ALA A 394 -25.69 -2.81 4.51
CA ALA A 394 -25.84 -4.25 4.60
C ALA A 394 -25.34 -4.88 3.29
N GLY A 395 -24.72 -6.05 3.38
CA GLY A 395 -24.22 -6.79 2.23
C GLY A 395 -24.51 -8.29 2.38
N TYR A 396 -24.86 -8.91 1.26
CA TYR A 396 -25.08 -10.34 1.17
C TYR A 396 -24.43 -10.91 -0.08
N ARG A 397 -23.64 -11.97 0.09
CA ARG A 397 -23.00 -12.65 -1.03
C ARG A 397 -23.94 -13.70 -1.60
N ILE A 398 -24.49 -13.41 -2.78
CA ILE A 398 -25.45 -14.30 -3.47
C ILE A 398 -24.76 -15.43 -4.24
N ALA A 399 -23.50 -15.25 -4.60
CA ALA A 399 -22.66 -16.24 -5.29
C ALA A 399 -21.18 -15.95 -4.97
N PRO A 400 -20.23 -16.88 -5.21
CA PRO A 400 -18.82 -16.73 -4.82
C PRO A 400 -18.14 -15.43 -5.26
N LYS A 401 -18.61 -14.84 -6.36
CA LYS A 401 -18.06 -13.59 -6.95
C LYS A 401 -19.04 -12.42 -6.94
N TRP A 402 -20.26 -12.59 -6.41
CA TRP A 402 -21.31 -11.60 -6.48
C TRP A 402 -21.81 -11.23 -5.08
N GLN A 403 -21.74 -9.96 -4.77
CA GLN A 403 -22.26 -9.41 -3.51
C GLN A 403 -23.25 -8.28 -3.81
N VAL A 404 -24.44 -8.37 -3.26
CA VAL A 404 -25.44 -7.31 -3.29
C VAL A 404 -25.33 -6.52 -2.00
N ASN A 405 -25.36 -5.20 -2.09
CA ASN A 405 -25.33 -4.31 -0.94
C ASN A 405 -26.50 -3.33 -1.00
N ALA A 406 -27.00 -2.98 0.17
CA ALA A 406 -27.96 -1.91 0.39
C ALA A 406 -27.38 -0.89 1.36
N VAL A 407 -27.65 0.38 1.15
CA VAL A 407 -27.20 1.47 1.99
C VAL A 407 -28.33 2.46 2.22
N ALA A 408 -28.40 3.04 3.42
CA ALA A 408 -29.28 4.14 3.75
C ALA A 408 -28.65 5.00 4.84
N GLY A 409 -28.78 6.32 4.74
CA GLY A 409 -28.19 7.23 5.72
C GLY A 409 -28.42 8.71 5.42
N ILE A 410 -27.72 9.52 6.21
CA ILE A 410 -27.65 10.97 6.08
C ILE A 410 -26.19 11.40 5.90
N PRO A 411 -25.87 12.35 5.01
CA PRO A 411 -24.50 12.87 4.85
C PRO A 411 -24.00 13.49 6.17
N ALA A 412 -22.78 13.12 6.57
CA ALA A 412 -22.18 13.62 7.82
C ALA A 412 -21.50 15.00 7.65
N ASP A 413 -21.17 15.39 6.43
CA ASP A 413 -20.44 16.61 6.08
C ASP A 413 -21.33 17.66 5.38
N SER A 414 -22.63 17.69 5.66
CA SER A 414 -23.53 18.70 5.09
C SER A 414 -23.15 20.10 5.57
N THR A 415 -22.94 21.02 4.64
CA THR A 415 -22.70 22.45 4.90
C THR A 415 -23.98 23.27 4.82
N ILE A 416 -25.10 22.62 4.49
CA ILE A 416 -26.42 23.23 4.36
C ILE A 416 -27.30 22.82 5.54
N SER A 417 -28.28 23.67 5.86
CA SER A 417 -29.24 23.43 6.96
C SER A 417 -30.48 22.62 6.51
N SER A 418 -30.41 21.96 5.35
CA SER A 418 -31.46 21.11 4.79
C SER A 418 -31.45 19.69 5.33
N ASP A 419 -32.62 19.03 5.35
CA ASP A 419 -32.75 17.62 5.70
C ASP A 419 -32.42 16.75 4.46
N VAL A 420 -31.25 16.13 4.47
CA VAL A 420 -30.75 15.31 3.36
C VAL A 420 -30.73 13.86 3.79
N LYS A 421 -31.34 12.99 2.97
CA LYS A 421 -31.38 11.53 3.19
C LYS A 421 -31.11 10.81 1.88
N PHE A 422 -30.45 9.66 1.98
CA PHE A 422 -30.21 8.84 0.80
C PHE A 422 -30.40 7.35 1.08
N TYR A 423 -30.70 6.60 0.02
CA TYR A 423 -30.64 5.15 0.00
C TYR A 423 -30.22 4.64 -1.37
N GLY A 424 -29.66 3.42 -1.42
CA GLY A 424 -29.16 2.87 -2.66
C GLY A 424 -28.91 1.38 -2.58
N LEU A 425 -28.72 0.80 -3.74
CA LEU A 425 -28.37 -0.59 -3.96
C LEU A 425 -27.12 -0.68 -4.83
N SER A 426 -26.29 -1.65 -4.54
CA SER A 426 -25.13 -1.92 -5.40
C SER A 426 -24.84 -3.40 -5.53
N VAL A 427 -24.22 -3.78 -6.62
CA VAL A 427 -23.74 -5.13 -6.88
C VAL A 427 -22.22 -5.06 -7.10
N ASP A 428 -21.49 -5.76 -6.27
CA ASP A 428 -20.05 -5.94 -6.43
C ASP A 428 -19.77 -7.25 -7.17
N MET A 429 -19.00 -7.17 -8.25
CA MET A 429 -18.46 -8.29 -8.99
C MET A 429 -17.02 -8.52 -8.56
N GLY A 430 -16.76 -9.66 -7.93
CA GLY A 430 -15.42 -10.12 -7.65
C GLY A 430 -14.64 -10.46 -8.92
N THR A 431 -13.39 -10.83 -8.78
CA THR A 431 -12.52 -11.11 -9.93
C THR A 431 -13.11 -12.17 -10.85
N PHE A 432 -13.37 -11.81 -12.09
CA PHE A 432 -13.80 -12.71 -13.19
C PHE A 432 -12.78 -12.61 -14.34
N ALA A 433 -12.77 -13.64 -15.21
CA ALA A 433 -11.79 -13.76 -16.29
C ALA A 433 -10.35 -13.42 -15.82
N GLU A 434 -9.97 -13.92 -14.62
CA GLU A 434 -8.66 -13.83 -13.97
C GLU A 434 -8.23 -12.42 -13.52
N HIS A 435 -8.62 -11.36 -14.24
CA HIS A 435 -8.07 -10.02 -14.06
C HIS A 435 -9.11 -8.93 -13.83
N TRP A 436 -10.37 -9.18 -14.17
CA TRP A 436 -11.42 -8.17 -14.16
C TRP A 436 -12.23 -8.18 -12.87
N SER A 437 -12.60 -7.02 -12.38
CA SER A 437 -13.56 -6.83 -11.28
C SER A 437 -14.33 -5.53 -11.49
N GLY A 438 -15.41 -5.32 -10.77
CA GLY A 438 -16.15 -4.09 -10.90
C GLY A 438 -17.34 -4.01 -9.98
N SER A 439 -18.09 -2.91 -10.08
CA SER A 439 -19.34 -2.72 -9.36
C SER A 439 -20.34 -1.92 -10.22
N ALA A 440 -21.62 -2.10 -9.92
CA ALA A 440 -22.69 -1.26 -10.45
C ALA A 440 -23.58 -0.82 -9.29
N TYR A 441 -24.15 0.37 -9.37
CA TYR A 441 -25.02 0.89 -8.33
C TYR A 441 -26.14 1.75 -8.88
N TRP A 442 -27.18 1.87 -8.06
CA TRP A 442 -28.21 2.89 -8.12
C TRP A 442 -28.32 3.56 -6.75
N ILE A 443 -28.45 4.88 -6.73
CA ILE A 443 -28.60 5.68 -5.51
C ILE A 443 -29.56 6.81 -5.73
N THR A 444 -30.41 7.07 -4.75
CA THR A 444 -31.24 8.28 -4.70
C THR A 444 -31.02 9.03 -3.39
N GLN A 445 -31.03 10.34 -3.49
CA GLN A 445 -30.89 11.29 -2.40
C GLN A 445 -31.98 12.33 -2.49
N ASP A 446 -32.64 12.60 -1.38
CA ASP A 446 -33.67 13.61 -1.24
C ASP A 446 -33.18 14.73 -0.33
N VAL A 447 -33.64 15.94 -0.60
CA VAL A 447 -33.37 17.15 0.19
C VAL A 447 -34.68 17.93 0.40
N ASP A 448 -35.05 18.16 1.65
CA ASP A 448 -36.26 18.93 2.05
C ASP A 448 -37.53 18.47 1.29
N GLY A 449 -37.64 17.17 0.97
CA GLY A 449 -38.80 16.54 0.32
C GLY A 449 -38.80 16.56 -1.21
N ILE A 450 -37.73 17.05 -1.85
CA ILE A 450 -37.54 16.95 -3.30
C ILE A 450 -36.31 16.11 -3.62
N THR A 451 -36.24 15.62 -4.87
CA THR A 451 -35.07 14.83 -5.29
C THR A 451 -33.84 15.71 -5.43
N ASP A 452 -32.82 15.40 -4.64
CA ASP A 452 -31.53 16.04 -4.71
C ASP A 452 -30.65 15.41 -5.80
N ARG A 453 -30.59 14.08 -5.85
CA ARG A 453 -29.84 13.27 -6.80
C ARG A 453 -30.49 11.92 -7.01
N ASN A 454 -30.52 11.45 -8.25
CA ASN A 454 -30.92 10.08 -8.56
C ASN A 454 -29.98 9.53 -9.64
N ALA A 455 -29.07 8.67 -9.27
CA ALA A 455 -27.96 8.30 -10.15
C ALA A 455 -27.79 6.79 -10.29
N ILE A 456 -27.33 6.40 -11.47
CA ILE A 456 -26.79 5.07 -11.76
C ILE A 456 -25.31 5.21 -12.12
N GLY A 457 -24.52 4.21 -11.76
CA GLY A 457 -23.11 4.22 -12.11
C GLY A 457 -22.45 2.89 -11.85
N GLY A 458 -21.17 2.86 -12.08
CA GLY A 458 -20.37 1.67 -11.82
C GLY A 458 -18.91 1.87 -12.16
N ASP A 459 -18.11 0.93 -11.71
CA ASP A 459 -16.69 0.88 -12.00
C ASP A 459 -16.28 -0.47 -12.57
N VAL A 460 -15.24 -0.43 -13.40
CA VAL A 460 -14.59 -1.61 -13.95
C VAL A 460 -13.08 -1.49 -13.69
N ARG A 461 -12.49 -2.58 -13.26
CA ARG A 461 -11.07 -2.69 -12.91
C ARG A 461 -10.46 -3.87 -13.61
N TYR A 462 -9.30 -3.65 -14.19
CA TYR A 462 -8.42 -4.69 -14.70
C TYR A 462 -7.08 -4.59 -14.01
N TYR A 463 -6.52 -5.71 -13.63
CA TYR A 463 -5.20 -5.76 -13.02
C TYR A 463 -4.44 -7.02 -13.44
N ASP A 464 -3.24 -6.81 -13.98
CA ASP A 464 -2.19 -7.81 -14.09
C ASP A 464 -0.82 -7.19 -13.70
N PRO A 465 0.28 -7.96 -13.62
CA PRO A 465 1.58 -7.43 -13.19
C PRO A 465 2.15 -6.32 -14.08
N HIS A 466 1.71 -6.19 -15.34
CA HIS A 466 2.24 -5.25 -16.31
C HIS A 466 1.27 -4.10 -16.62
N GLN A 467 -0.01 -4.25 -16.28
CA GLN A 467 -1.00 -3.24 -16.62
C GLN A 467 -2.15 -3.22 -15.62
N SER A 468 -2.65 -2.03 -15.39
CA SER A 468 -3.84 -1.82 -14.58
C SER A 468 -4.72 -0.74 -15.20
N TYR A 469 -6.03 -1.02 -15.24
CA TYR A 469 -7.04 -0.10 -15.72
C TYR A 469 -8.13 0.07 -14.68
N TYR A 470 -8.56 1.30 -14.50
CA TYR A 470 -9.70 1.65 -13.67
C TYR A 470 -10.60 2.62 -14.44
N SER A 471 -11.88 2.31 -14.51
CA SER A 471 -12.88 3.20 -15.12
C SER A 471 -14.07 3.32 -14.18
N LEU A 472 -14.57 4.54 -14.01
CA LEU A 472 -15.76 4.86 -13.23
C LEU A 472 -16.67 5.75 -14.09
N VAL A 473 -17.96 5.45 -14.09
CA VAL A 473 -18.99 6.29 -14.73
C VAL A 473 -20.13 6.50 -13.72
N ASP A 474 -20.59 7.75 -13.61
CA ASP A 474 -21.75 8.16 -12.82
C ASP A 474 -22.66 9.03 -13.69
N TYR A 475 -23.92 8.66 -13.82
CA TYR A 475 -24.94 9.37 -14.60
C TYR A 475 -26.13 9.67 -13.71
N ASP A 476 -26.52 10.94 -13.63
CA ASP A 476 -27.71 11.37 -12.89
C ASP A 476 -28.96 11.31 -13.75
N LEU A 477 -29.95 10.54 -13.33
CA LEU A 477 -31.21 10.33 -14.01
C LEU A 477 -32.15 11.54 -13.88
N SER A 478 -32.10 12.25 -12.73
CA SER A 478 -32.96 13.41 -12.47
C SER A 478 -32.53 14.63 -13.27
N TYR A 479 -31.22 14.75 -13.51
CA TYR A 479 -30.65 15.80 -14.35
C TYR A 479 -30.48 15.37 -15.80
N SER A 480 -30.53 14.06 -16.09
CA SER A 480 -30.21 13.48 -17.41
C SER A 480 -28.80 13.87 -17.86
N GLU A 481 -27.86 13.90 -16.94
CA GLU A 481 -26.49 14.39 -17.16
C GLU A 481 -25.43 13.46 -16.60
N LEU A 482 -24.25 13.50 -17.23
CA LEU A 482 -23.09 12.75 -16.82
C LEU A 482 -22.37 13.49 -15.69
N ASN A 483 -22.33 12.90 -14.50
CA ASN A 483 -21.66 13.51 -13.35
C ASN A 483 -20.16 13.22 -13.31
N THR A 484 -19.75 12.01 -13.68
CA THR A 484 -18.34 11.63 -13.62
C THR A 484 -18.00 10.60 -14.69
N VAL A 485 -16.88 10.81 -15.37
CA VAL A 485 -16.15 9.79 -16.11
C VAL A 485 -14.70 9.85 -15.66
N LEU A 486 -14.21 8.77 -15.10
CA LEU A 486 -12.81 8.63 -14.71
C LEU A 486 -12.23 7.41 -15.44
N LEU A 487 -11.11 7.60 -16.11
CA LEU A 487 -10.30 6.54 -16.66
C LEU A 487 -8.86 6.70 -16.18
N GLN A 488 -8.33 5.67 -15.57
CA GLN A 488 -6.92 5.58 -15.18
C GLN A 488 -6.31 4.34 -15.83
N ALA A 489 -5.12 4.49 -16.38
CA ALA A 489 -4.38 3.39 -16.96
C ALA A 489 -2.90 3.49 -16.59
N ASN A 490 -2.34 2.34 -16.21
CA ASN A 490 -0.93 2.14 -15.99
C ASN A 490 -0.44 0.99 -16.84
N TRP A 491 0.68 1.16 -17.52
CA TRP A 491 1.29 0.12 -18.31
C TRP A 491 2.79 0.08 -18.09
N ILE A 492 3.31 -1.09 -17.72
CA ILE A 492 4.73 -1.35 -17.48
C ILE A 492 5.23 -2.27 -18.60
N THR A 493 6.13 -1.77 -19.42
CA THR A 493 6.74 -2.56 -20.49
C THR A 493 7.81 -3.54 -19.95
N GLU A 494 8.25 -4.47 -20.78
CA GLU A 494 9.37 -5.36 -20.43
C GLU A 494 10.66 -4.62 -20.07
N SER A 495 10.89 -3.43 -20.66
CA SER A 495 12.00 -2.54 -20.35
C SER A 495 11.79 -1.74 -19.06
N GLN A 496 10.77 -2.06 -18.25
CA GLN A 496 10.38 -1.35 -17.03
C GLN A 496 10.00 0.13 -17.28
N THR A 497 9.64 0.48 -18.51
CA THR A 497 9.09 1.80 -18.81
C THR A 497 7.62 1.81 -18.38
N THR A 498 7.25 2.76 -17.55
CA THR A 498 5.88 2.96 -17.07
C THR A 498 5.20 4.07 -17.86
N LEU A 499 4.04 3.80 -18.41
CA LEU A 499 3.14 4.78 -19.02
C LEU A 499 1.94 4.97 -18.12
N ASN A 500 1.56 6.22 -17.87
CA ASN A 500 0.42 6.61 -17.04
C ASN A 500 -0.55 7.45 -17.85
N LEU A 501 -1.82 7.13 -17.78
CA LEU A 501 -2.92 7.91 -18.38
C LEU A 501 -3.97 8.19 -17.31
N LEU A 502 -4.44 9.43 -17.24
CA LEU A 502 -5.63 9.83 -16.49
C LEU A 502 -6.53 10.66 -17.40
N VAL A 503 -7.80 10.33 -17.45
CA VAL A 503 -8.88 11.14 -17.99
C VAL A 503 -9.93 11.28 -16.90
N ASP A 504 -10.19 12.49 -16.47
CA ASP A 504 -11.15 12.79 -15.41
C ASP A 504 -12.08 13.92 -15.87
N TYR A 505 -13.33 13.59 -16.10
CA TYR A 505 -14.42 14.50 -16.36
C TYR A 505 -15.41 14.41 -15.21
N ARG A 506 -15.69 15.51 -14.54
CA ARG A 506 -16.67 15.51 -13.44
C ARG A 506 -17.31 16.86 -13.21
N ASN A 507 -18.54 16.86 -12.73
CA ASN A 507 -19.14 17.98 -12.03
C ASN A 507 -18.47 18.11 -10.64
N ALA A 508 -17.99 19.29 -10.28
CA ALA A 508 -17.22 19.54 -9.06
C ALA A 508 -17.71 20.80 -8.30
N PRO A 509 -18.56 20.66 -7.28
CA PRO A 509 -19.05 19.41 -6.66
C PRO A 509 -19.93 18.57 -7.59
N THR A 510 -20.21 17.33 -7.21
CA THR A 510 -21.20 16.48 -7.92
C THR A 510 -22.50 17.22 -8.06
N LEU A 511 -23.12 17.16 -9.25
CA LEU A 511 -24.36 17.85 -9.53
C LEU A 511 -25.49 17.31 -8.65
N GLN A 512 -26.06 18.19 -7.87
CA GLN A 512 -27.14 17.93 -6.90
C GLN A 512 -28.01 19.17 -6.79
N THR A 513 -29.28 19.05 -6.44
CA THR A 513 -30.19 20.19 -6.24
C THR A 513 -29.73 21.12 -5.11
N THR A 514 -29.04 20.57 -4.11
CA THR A 514 -28.37 21.33 -3.06
C THR A 514 -27.34 22.33 -3.58
N ASN A 515 -26.77 22.15 -4.76
CA ASN A 515 -25.83 23.11 -5.37
C ASN A 515 -26.50 24.46 -5.73
N ALA A 516 -27.86 24.51 -5.78
CA ALA A 516 -28.59 25.77 -5.95
C ALA A 516 -28.36 26.75 -4.78
N VAL A 517 -27.99 26.26 -3.59
CA VAL A 517 -27.69 27.10 -2.42
C VAL A 517 -26.33 27.80 -2.52
N ILE A 518 -25.42 27.30 -3.36
CA ILE A 518 -24.08 27.87 -3.52
C ILE A 518 -24.18 29.35 -3.96
N GLY A 519 -23.52 30.23 -3.22
CA GLY A 519 -23.53 31.68 -3.50
C GLY A 519 -24.81 32.40 -3.10
N GLN A 520 -25.75 31.71 -2.46
CA GLN A 520 -26.98 32.34 -1.96
C GLN A 520 -26.83 32.80 -0.50
N PRO A 521 -27.59 33.79 -0.06
CA PRO A 521 -27.60 34.25 1.35
C PRO A 521 -28.30 33.28 2.31
N VAL A 522 -28.93 32.22 1.77
CA VAL A 522 -29.68 31.20 2.53
C VAL A 522 -28.91 29.88 2.53
N THR A 523 -29.12 29.08 3.55
CA THR A 523 -28.41 27.81 3.75
C THR A 523 -29.31 26.57 3.61
N SER A 524 -30.58 26.73 3.19
CA SER A 524 -31.48 25.58 2.98
C SER A 524 -32.22 25.64 1.64
N VAL A 525 -32.47 24.49 1.08
CA VAL A 525 -33.26 24.30 -0.14
C VAL A 525 -34.73 24.65 0.11
N SER A 526 -35.25 24.29 1.30
CA SER A 526 -36.64 24.63 1.68
C SER A 526 -36.91 26.12 1.69
N THR A 527 -35.94 26.94 2.04
CA THR A 527 -36.08 28.40 1.97
C THR A 527 -36.13 28.89 0.54
N LEU A 528 -35.33 28.34 -0.38
CA LEU A 528 -35.37 28.67 -1.80
C LEU A 528 -36.69 28.24 -2.46
N LEU A 529 -37.26 27.10 -2.04
CA LEU A 529 -38.56 26.61 -2.53
C LEU A 529 -39.74 27.53 -2.18
N GLN A 530 -39.60 28.43 -1.22
CA GLN A 530 -40.64 29.44 -0.93
C GLN A 530 -40.80 30.50 -2.03
N THR A 531 -39.74 30.67 -2.85
CA THR A 531 -39.70 31.74 -3.88
C THR A 531 -39.42 31.22 -5.29
N ALA A 532 -39.01 29.95 -5.42
CA ALA A 532 -38.66 29.34 -6.72
C ALA A 532 -39.27 27.95 -6.87
N THR A 533 -39.52 27.56 -8.14
CA THR A 533 -39.94 26.16 -8.45
C THR A 533 -38.75 25.21 -8.41
N GLU A 534 -39.03 23.91 -8.33
CA GLU A 534 -38.02 22.86 -8.36
C GLU A 534 -37.20 22.91 -9.66
N GLU A 535 -37.82 23.12 -10.80
CA GLU A 535 -37.12 23.22 -12.09
C GLU A 535 -36.15 24.39 -12.11
N ARG A 536 -36.55 25.54 -11.50
CA ARG A 536 -35.65 26.68 -11.40
C ARG A 536 -34.47 26.41 -10.48
N LEU A 537 -34.67 25.68 -9.37
CA LEU A 537 -33.59 25.27 -8.49
C LEU A 537 -32.64 24.28 -9.18
N ARG A 538 -33.16 23.33 -9.94
CA ARG A 538 -32.35 22.43 -10.73
C ARG A 538 -31.51 23.17 -11.78
N GLN A 539 -32.09 24.16 -12.45
CA GLN A 539 -31.35 24.99 -13.40
C GLN A 539 -30.26 25.79 -12.68
N GLN A 540 -30.58 26.41 -11.55
CA GLN A 540 -29.61 27.14 -10.75
C GLN A 540 -28.47 26.22 -10.23
N ALA A 541 -28.78 24.99 -9.84
CA ALA A 541 -27.77 24.01 -9.46
C ALA A 541 -26.81 23.70 -10.61
N ARG A 542 -27.30 23.55 -11.85
CA ARG A 542 -26.45 23.40 -13.03
C ARG A 542 -25.56 24.62 -13.25
N ASP A 543 -26.16 25.80 -13.21
CA ASP A 543 -25.45 27.07 -13.45
C ASP A 543 -24.35 27.36 -12.41
N ASN A 544 -24.52 26.85 -11.19
CA ASN A 544 -23.57 26.98 -10.09
C ASN A 544 -22.52 25.85 -10.06
N THR A 545 -22.70 24.78 -10.81
CA THR A 545 -21.83 23.60 -10.75
C THR A 545 -20.85 23.59 -11.93
N PRO A 546 -19.55 23.86 -11.69
CA PRO A 546 -18.58 23.82 -12.77
C PRO A 546 -18.23 22.37 -13.17
N ILE A 547 -17.92 22.21 -14.45
CA ILE A 547 -17.38 20.97 -15.00
C ILE A 547 -15.85 21.05 -14.94
N SER A 548 -15.25 20.11 -14.24
CA SER A 548 -13.80 19.92 -14.19
C SER A 548 -13.37 18.83 -15.17
N LYS A 549 -12.38 19.14 -16.00
CA LYS A 549 -11.74 18.20 -16.92
C LYS A 549 -10.26 18.16 -16.66
N SER A 550 -9.73 16.97 -16.41
CA SER A 550 -8.29 16.77 -16.16
C SER A 550 -7.78 15.62 -17.03
N TYR A 551 -6.70 15.87 -17.72
CA TYR A 551 -6.00 14.87 -18.54
C TYR A 551 -4.55 14.83 -18.13
N LEU A 552 -4.00 13.64 -17.95
CA LEU A 552 -2.59 13.43 -17.71
C LEU A 552 -2.06 12.30 -18.58
N LEU A 553 -0.94 12.54 -19.20
CA LEU A 553 -0.14 11.53 -19.87
C LEU A 553 1.29 11.61 -19.34
N GLY A 554 1.80 10.52 -18.80
CA GLY A 554 3.11 10.45 -18.20
C GLY A 554 3.90 9.23 -18.65
N ILE A 555 5.22 9.37 -18.66
CA ILE A 555 6.17 8.30 -18.92
C ILE A 555 7.29 8.35 -17.91
N THR A 556 7.70 7.18 -17.40
CA THR A 556 8.87 7.04 -16.54
C THR A 556 9.70 5.85 -17.02
N ARG A 557 11.00 6.01 -17.14
CA ARG A 557 11.91 4.98 -17.63
C ARG A 557 13.16 4.87 -16.76
N PRO A 558 13.59 3.67 -16.37
CA PRO A 558 14.90 3.44 -15.76
C PRO A 558 16.03 3.82 -16.74
N TYR A 559 16.99 4.61 -16.27
CA TYR A 559 18.22 4.91 -17.00
C TYR A 559 19.34 3.93 -16.61
N ASN A 560 19.48 3.69 -15.32
CA ASN A 560 20.42 2.73 -14.76
C ASN A 560 19.88 2.23 -13.40
N LYS A 561 20.71 1.51 -12.63
CA LYS A 561 20.33 0.97 -11.30
C LYS A 561 20.02 2.05 -10.25
N THR A 562 20.51 3.27 -10.46
CA THR A 562 20.38 4.38 -9.51
C THR A 562 19.32 5.39 -9.95
N TRP A 563 19.19 5.67 -11.24
CA TRP A 563 18.36 6.73 -11.76
C TRP A 563 17.27 6.26 -12.69
N GLN A 564 16.10 6.87 -12.53
CA GLN A 564 14.98 6.84 -13.46
C GLN A 564 14.71 8.29 -13.91
N TYR A 565 14.25 8.47 -15.12
CA TYR A 565 13.78 9.75 -15.63
C TYR A 565 12.36 9.61 -16.16
N GLY A 566 11.62 10.68 -16.11
CA GLY A 566 10.26 10.71 -16.60
C GLY A 566 9.80 12.10 -16.91
N GLY A 567 8.63 12.18 -17.46
CA GLY A 567 7.94 13.43 -17.69
C GLY A 567 6.46 13.19 -17.84
N ASP A 568 5.68 14.23 -17.61
CA ASP A 568 4.24 14.22 -17.80
C ASP A 568 3.74 15.55 -18.40
N ILE A 569 2.61 15.44 -19.07
CA ILE A 569 1.80 16.57 -19.54
C ILE A 569 0.46 16.44 -18.84
N ARG A 570 0.06 17.53 -18.20
CA ARG A 570 -1.23 17.63 -17.53
C ARG A 570 -2.01 18.83 -18.08
N VAL A 571 -3.24 18.58 -18.48
CA VAL A 571 -4.20 19.60 -18.89
C VAL A 571 -5.33 19.62 -17.89
N PHE A 572 -5.64 20.79 -17.38
CA PHE A 572 -6.75 21.01 -16.44
C PHE A 572 -7.64 22.12 -16.95
N LYS A 573 -8.97 21.91 -16.93
CA LYS A 573 -9.95 22.89 -17.33
C LYS A 573 -11.17 22.84 -16.41
N ILE A 574 -11.57 24.02 -15.93
CA ILE A 574 -12.83 24.23 -15.20
C ILE A 574 -13.72 25.13 -16.07
N SER A 575 -15.00 24.78 -16.23
CA SER A 575 -15.97 25.61 -16.94
C SER A 575 -16.35 26.87 -16.16
N ASP A 576 -16.84 27.87 -16.87
CA ASP A 576 -17.52 29.00 -16.25
C ASP A 576 -18.76 28.56 -15.48
N THR A 577 -19.11 29.34 -14.47
CA THR A 577 -20.37 29.26 -13.73
C THR A 577 -20.95 30.66 -13.60
N THR A 578 -22.16 30.78 -13.06
CA THR A 578 -22.73 32.09 -12.72
C THR A 578 -21.95 32.84 -11.63
N LEU A 579 -21.15 32.10 -10.83
CA LEU A 579 -20.43 32.62 -9.67
C LEU A 579 -18.95 32.86 -9.92
N SER A 580 -18.37 32.23 -10.93
CA SER A 580 -16.93 32.31 -11.22
C SER A 580 -16.62 32.07 -12.70
N ALA A 581 -15.64 32.80 -13.21
CA ALA A 581 -15.05 32.51 -14.50
C ALA A 581 -14.29 31.19 -14.46
N GLY A 582 -14.35 30.44 -15.52
CA GLY A 582 -13.60 29.20 -15.69
C GLY A 582 -12.11 29.46 -15.82
N SER A 583 -11.35 28.39 -15.81
CA SER A 583 -9.90 28.44 -15.98
C SER A 583 -9.42 27.23 -16.77
N SER A 584 -8.30 27.39 -17.44
CA SER A 584 -7.58 26.27 -18.05
C SER A 584 -6.10 26.41 -17.79
N SER A 585 -5.42 25.29 -17.63
CA SER A 585 -3.97 25.27 -17.51
C SER A 585 -3.39 24.03 -18.17
N ILE A 586 -2.18 24.17 -18.68
CA ILE A 586 -1.36 23.07 -19.13
C ILE A 586 -0.05 23.09 -18.36
N VAL A 587 0.38 21.93 -17.86
CA VAL A 587 1.62 21.78 -17.09
C VAL A 587 2.45 20.67 -17.71
N TYR A 588 3.69 20.99 -18.00
CA TYR A 588 4.72 20.03 -18.43
C TYR A 588 5.67 19.79 -17.27
N THR A 589 5.94 18.53 -16.96
CA THR A 589 6.87 18.17 -15.89
C THR A 589 7.96 17.26 -16.44
N LEU A 590 9.19 17.52 -16.06
CA LEU A 590 10.33 16.62 -16.23
C LEU A 590 10.84 16.23 -14.85
N GLN A 591 11.18 14.98 -14.65
CA GLN A 591 11.66 14.48 -13.37
C GLN A 591 12.78 13.46 -13.50
N GLY A 592 13.69 13.49 -12.52
CA GLY A 592 14.69 12.48 -12.27
C GLY A 592 14.50 11.90 -10.88
N ILE A 593 14.44 10.58 -10.77
CA ILE A 593 14.27 9.85 -9.52
C ILE A 593 15.54 9.02 -9.30
N GLY A 594 16.25 9.29 -8.21
CA GLY A 594 17.48 8.60 -7.85
C GLY A 594 17.32 7.81 -6.56
N THR A 595 17.90 6.62 -6.51
CA THR A 595 17.94 5.77 -5.31
C THR A 595 19.38 5.56 -4.89
N GLY A 596 19.71 5.83 -3.61
CA GLY A 596 21.07 5.71 -3.10
C GLY A 596 22.02 6.80 -3.62
N VAL A 597 21.53 8.03 -3.85
CA VAL A 597 22.29 9.15 -4.45
C VAL A 597 23.09 9.92 -3.40
N LEU A 598 22.45 10.35 -2.32
CA LEU A 598 23.07 11.14 -1.24
C LEU A 598 23.43 10.27 -0.04
N ALA A 599 22.69 9.22 0.20
CA ALA A 599 22.90 8.24 1.25
C ALA A 599 22.54 6.84 0.75
N ARG A 600 23.07 5.82 1.40
CA ARG A 600 22.91 4.41 0.96
C ARG A 600 21.45 3.95 0.80
N ARG A 601 20.50 4.59 1.49
CA ARG A 601 19.07 4.25 1.50
C ARG A 601 18.22 5.51 1.34
N ASP A 602 18.57 6.34 0.37
CA ASP A 602 17.78 7.52 0.07
C ASP A 602 16.99 7.38 -1.23
N ILE A 603 15.98 8.20 -1.34
CA ILE A 603 15.27 8.47 -2.58
C ILE A 603 15.37 9.98 -2.81
N THR A 604 15.94 10.36 -3.94
CA THR A 604 16.09 11.74 -4.38
C THR A 604 15.23 11.99 -5.60
N VAL A 605 14.39 13.00 -5.55
CA VAL A 605 13.57 13.44 -6.67
C VAL A 605 13.95 14.86 -7.05
N LEU A 606 14.31 15.05 -8.30
CA LEU A 606 14.50 16.36 -8.92
C LEU A 606 13.41 16.55 -9.96
N SER A 607 12.73 17.68 -9.95
CA SER A 607 11.73 17.98 -10.96
C SER A 607 11.79 19.43 -11.41
N TYR A 608 11.50 19.63 -12.69
CA TYR A 608 11.24 20.92 -13.26
C TYR A 608 9.88 20.88 -13.92
N SER A 609 9.09 21.94 -13.72
CA SER A 609 7.79 22.06 -14.35
C SER A 609 7.56 23.47 -14.89
N TYR A 610 6.91 23.50 -16.05
CA TYR A 610 6.41 24.71 -16.69
C TYR A 610 4.89 24.60 -16.77
N GLY A 611 4.19 25.60 -16.25
CA GLY A 611 2.75 25.70 -16.28
C GLY A 611 2.32 26.96 -17.02
N ASP A 612 1.30 26.83 -17.87
CA ASP A 612 0.60 27.93 -18.56
C ASP A 612 -0.87 27.88 -18.17
N GLY A 613 -1.33 28.91 -17.44
CA GLY A 613 -2.71 29.10 -16.99
C GLY A 613 -3.50 30.10 -17.87
N GLY A 614 -2.97 30.49 -19.04
CA GLY A 614 -3.55 31.48 -19.92
C GLY A 614 -3.33 32.93 -19.46
N ASN A 615 -3.60 33.24 -18.20
CA ASN A 615 -3.36 34.55 -17.58
C ASN A 615 -2.04 34.59 -16.79
N ASP A 616 -1.41 33.48 -16.55
CA ASP A 616 -0.15 33.37 -15.86
C ASP A 616 0.69 32.21 -16.37
N THR A 617 2.00 32.36 -16.25
CA THR A 617 2.94 31.28 -16.50
C THR A 617 3.74 31.02 -15.22
N THR A 618 4.04 29.76 -14.94
CA THR A 618 4.80 29.35 -13.76
C THR A 618 5.92 28.41 -14.15
N ASN A 619 7.15 28.74 -13.74
CA ASN A 619 8.28 27.82 -13.76
C ASN A 619 8.56 27.38 -12.34
N ALA A 620 8.77 26.09 -12.11
CA ALA A 620 9.14 25.60 -10.79
C ALA A 620 10.20 24.52 -10.89
N PHE A 621 11.15 24.58 -9.97
CA PHE A 621 12.14 23.56 -9.70
C PHE A 621 11.88 23.00 -8.31
N ALA A 622 11.86 21.69 -8.18
CA ALA A 622 11.73 21.04 -6.89
C ALA A 622 12.84 19.97 -6.69
N PHE A 623 13.37 19.95 -5.50
CA PHE A 623 14.25 18.94 -4.96
C PHE A 623 13.59 18.32 -3.74
N ASN A 624 13.54 17.00 -3.68
CA ASN A 624 13.10 16.26 -2.49
C ASN A 624 14.04 15.09 -2.26
N ASN A 625 14.44 14.89 -1.02
CA ASN A 625 15.22 13.75 -0.60
C ASN A 625 14.64 13.16 0.68
N ARG A 626 14.47 11.84 0.67
CA ARG A 626 14.14 11.07 1.86
C ARG A 626 15.27 10.10 2.14
N SER A 627 15.95 10.29 3.27
CA SER A 627 17.08 9.49 3.69
C SER A 627 16.76 8.71 4.97
N LEU A 628 16.95 7.40 4.94
CA LEU A 628 17.00 6.57 6.14
C LEU A 628 18.44 6.65 6.68
N LEU A 629 18.70 7.56 7.63
CA LEU A 629 20.02 7.76 8.19
C LEU A 629 20.51 6.51 8.96
N ASN A 630 19.58 5.87 9.65
CA ASN A 630 19.74 4.56 10.30
C ASN A 630 18.36 3.96 10.61
N GLU A 631 18.32 2.88 11.40
CA GLU A 631 17.06 2.19 11.77
C GLU A 631 16.09 3.06 12.59
N LYS A 632 16.57 4.12 13.22
CA LYS A 632 15.78 4.99 14.10
C LYS A 632 15.49 6.36 13.50
N TRP A 633 16.34 6.87 12.60
CA TRP A 633 16.26 8.22 12.10
C TRP A 633 15.92 8.26 10.61
N THR A 634 14.88 9.00 10.28
CA THR A 634 14.50 9.33 8.91
C THR A 634 14.56 10.85 8.73
N LEU A 635 15.23 11.30 7.69
CA LEU A 635 15.34 12.70 7.30
C LEU A 635 14.61 12.88 5.96
N ASN A 636 13.72 13.86 5.90
CA ASN A 636 13.16 14.35 4.64
C ASN A 636 13.59 15.82 4.47
N ALA A 637 14.20 16.13 3.34
CA ALA A 637 14.60 17.48 2.97
C ALA A 637 13.99 17.85 1.63
N GLY A 638 13.37 19.01 1.55
CA GLY A 638 12.72 19.51 0.35
C GLY A 638 13.12 20.96 0.06
N LEU A 639 13.13 21.31 -1.20
CA LEU A 639 13.29 22.69 -1.66
C LEU A 639 12.44 22.88 -2.90
N VAL A 640 11.56 23.88 -2.87
CA VAL A 640 10.81 24.31 -4.06
C VAL A 640 11.14 25.76 -4.34
N TYR A 641 11.54 26.04 -5.57
CA TYR A 641 11.65 27.40 -6.08
C TYR A 641 10.68 27.56 -7.24
N SER A 642 9.86 28.62 -7.22
CA SER A 642 8.93 28.91 -8.31
C SER A 642 8.98 30.38 -8.72
N LEU A 643 8.80 30.61 -10.02
CA LEU A 643 8.67 31.92 -10.64
C LEU A 643 7.36 31.94 -11.42
N GLN A 644 6.43 32.78 -11.00
CA GLN A 644 5.16 32.99 -11.67
C GLN A 644 5.11 34.41 -12.26
N ASN A 645 4.69 34.51 -13.52
CA ASN A 645 4.47 35.77 -14.20
C ASN A 645 3.01 35.83 -14.63
N THR A 646 2.33 36.93 -14.29
CA THR A 646 0.94 37.17 -14.71
C THR A 646 0.87 38.11 -15.89
N SER A 647 -0.18 38.04 -16.70
CA SER A 647 -0.44 38.91 -17.83
C SER A 647 -0.59 40.41 -17.47
N ILE A 648 -0.87 40.69 -16.17
CA ILE A 648 -0.97 42.06 -15.63
C ILE A 648 0.38 42.59 -15.11
N GLY A 649 1.47 41.90 -15.38
CA GLY A 649 2.84 42.34 -15.01
C GLY A 649 3.23 42.07 -13.58
N THR A 650 2.52 41.21 -12.84
CA THR A 650 2.94 40.78 -11.50
C THR A 650 3.88 39.58 -11.62
N VAL A 651 5.03 39.67 -10.95
CA VAL A 651 6.02 38.62 -10.85
C VAL A 651 6.07 38.11 -9.41
N THR A 652 5.83 36.81 -9.21
CA THR A 652 5.94 36.18 -7.88
C THR A 652 7.11 35.19 -7.87
N LYS A 653 8.05 35.41 -6.98
CA LYS A 653 9.17 34.49 -6.68
C LYS A 653 8.90 33.84 -5.34
N ARG A 654 9.02 32.52 -5.27
CA ARG A 654 8.73 31.79 -4.04
C ARG A 654 9.79 30.71 -3.79
N LEU A 655 10.33 30.68 -2.59
CA LEU A 655 11.29 29.69 -2.13
C LEU A 655 10.74 28.99 -0.89
N LYS A 656 10.61 27.67 -0.95
CA LYS A 656 10.07 26.82 0.14
C LYS A 656 11.04 25.72 0.52
N PRO A 657 12.02 25.97 1.40
CA PRO A 657 12.77 24.91 2.05
C PRO A 657 11.91 24.22 3.12
N THR A 658 12.01 22.89 3.16
CA THR A 658 11.32 22.04 4.14
C THR A 658 12.30 21.04 4.73
N LEU A 659 12.21 20.78 6.03
CA LEU A 659 13.03 19.81 6.72
C LEU A 659 12.16 19.07 7.73
N ARG A 660 12.08 17.74 7.62
CA ARG A 660 11.39 16.89 8.59
C ARG A 660 12.33 15.81 9.09
N LEU A 661 12.35 15.65 10.39
CA LEU A 661 13.14 14.64 11.09
C LEU A 661 12.19 13.76 11.90
N ALA A 662 12.24 12.44 11.68
CA ALA A 662 11.50 11.47 12.46
C ALA A 662 12.46 10.57 13.21
N TYR A 663 12.19 10.35 14.50
CA TYR A 663 12.97 9.50 15.39
C TYR A 663 12.10 8.41 15.98
N ARG A 664 12.38 7.15 15.67
CA ARG A 664 11.74 5.98 16.28
C ARG A 664 12.33 5.73 17.67
N TRP A 665 11.68 6.28 18.70
CA TRP A 665 12.12 6.10 20.08
C TRP A 665 11.95 4.66 20.55
N LYS A 666 10.76 4.07 20.28
CA LYS A 666 10.45 2.65 20.48
C LYS A 666 9.88 2.07 19.19
N GLN A 667 9.69 0.75 19.11
CA GLN A 667 9.09 0.13 17.92
C GLN A 667 7.72 0.72 17.56
N ASN A 668 7.00 1.20 18.57
CA ASN A 668 5.64 1.71 18.46
C ASN A 668 5.50 3.20 18.80
N ILE A 669 6.60 3.95 19.01
CA ILE A 669 6.56 5.40 19.27
C ILE A 669 7.55 6.09 18.37
N THR A 670 7.04 7.03 17.57
CA THR A 670 7.81 7.91 16.70
C THR A 670 7.66 9.35 17.16
N LEU A 671 8.77 10.06 17.31
CA LEU A 671 8.83 11.50 17.55
C LEU A 671 9.15 12.19 16.23
N GLU A 672 8.54 13.34 15.97
CA GLU A 672 8.69 14.06 14.71
C GLU A 672 8.82 15.55 14.92
N GLY A 673 9.70 16.14 14.13
CA GLY A 673 9.86 17.58 14.03
C GLY A 673 9.94 17.99 12.57
N GLU A 674 9.25 19.08 12.22
CA GLU A 674 9.24 19.63 10.87
C GLU A 674 9.39 21.15 10.93
N ALA A 675 10.18 21.70 10.00
CA ALA A 675 10.34 23.12 9.77
C ALA A 675 10.10 23.41 8.29
N ASN A 676 9.18 24.32 8.02
CA ASN A 676 8.84 24.80 6.69
C ASN A 676 8.99 26.30 6.65
N PHE A 677 9.62 26.82 5.62
CA PHE A 677 9.74 28.26 5.39
C PHE A 677 9.10 28.59 4.05
N ASP A 678 8.23 29.60 4.02
CA ASP A 678 7.66 30.14 2.81
C ASP A 678 8.18 31.57 2.63
N ILE A 679 9.11 31.74 1.70
CA ILE A 679 9.74 33.03 1.39
C ILE A 679 9.21 33.46 0.03
N THR A 680 8.41 34.52 0.00
CA THR A 680 7.72 34.97 -1.19
C THR A 680 7.97 36.44 -1.43
N THR A 681 8.46 36.78 -2.62
CA THR A 681 8.55 38.17 -3.14
C THR A 681 7.55 38.33 -4.25
N ILE A 682 6.72 39.37 -4.17
CA ILE A 682 5.72 39.73 -5.18
C ILE A 682 6.04 41.13 -5.69
N ASP A 683 6.39 41.20 -6.95
CA ASP A 683 6.63 42.45 -7.68
C ASP A 683 5.44 42.73 -8.60
N SER A 684 4.65 43.73 -8.28
CA SER A 684 3.55 44.23 -9.12
C SER A 684 3.83 45.67 -9.56
N PRO A 685 3.16 46.21 -10.58
CA PRO A 685 3.39 47.59 -11.06
C PRO A 685 3.24 48.68 -9.97
N SER A 686 2.46 48.39 -8.93
CA SER A 686 2.13 49.38 -7.87
C SER A 686 2.58 48.98 -6.48
N LEU A 687 2.98 47.74 -6.27
CA LEU A 687 3.26 47.17 -4.95
C LEU A 687 4.39 46.15 -5.01
N HIS A 688 5.38 46.32 -4.13
CA HIS A 688 6.36 45.30 -3.84
C HIS A 688 6.09 44.71 -2.46
N THR A 689 6.02 43.37 -2.37
CA THR A 689 5.76 42.66 -1.12
C THR A 689 6.82 41.61 -0.87
N ASP A 690 7.48 41.69 0.28
CA ASP A 690 8.32 40.61 0.80
C ASP A 690 7.59 39.92 1.95
N ARG A 691 7.43 38.60 1.86
CA ARG A 691 6.74 37.79 2.83
C ARG A 691 7.61 36.63 3.31
N HIS A 692 7.71 36.47 4.63
CA HIS A 692 8.41 35.39 5.29
C HIS A 692 7.48 34.67 6.25
N GLU A 693 7.21 33.39 6.00
CA GLU A 693 6.27 32.59 6.78
C GLU A 693 6.94 31.28 7.25
N PRO A 694 7.61 31.29 8.40
CA PRO A 694 8.11 30.08 9.03
C PRO A 694 6.99 29.32 9.74
N PHE A 695 6.99 27.98 9.58
CA PHE A 695 6.12 27.04 10.27
C PHE A 695 6.96 25.95 10.92
N TYR A 696 6.65 25.62 12.15
CA TYR A 696 7.29 24.57 12.92
C TYR A 696 6.23 23.62 13.44
N THR A 697 6.43 22.32 13.22
CA THR A 697 5.57 21.28 13.76
C THR A 697 6.39 20.33 14.61
N LEU A 698 5.91 20.02 15.82
CA LEU A 698 6.50 19.04 16.71
C LEU A 698 5.41 18.09 17.18
N GLY A 699 5.71 16.83 17.24
CA GLY A 699 4.71 15.88 17.69
C GLY A 699 5.23 14.45 17.86
N TYR A 700 4.29 13.59 18.19
CA TYR A 700 4.55 12.16 18.31
C TYR A 700 3.37 11.34 17.80
N ARG A 701 3.68 10.10 17.45
CA ARG A 701 2.72 9.05 17.15
C ARG A 701 3.03 7.82 17.97
N TRP A 702 2.02 7.27 18.60
CA TRP A 702 2.05 6.00 19.31
C TRP A 702 1.11 5.00 18.62
N ASP A 703 1.67 3.89 18.13
CA ASP A 703 0.92 2.77 17.54
C ASP A 703 0.80 1.66 18.61
N PHE A 704 -0.36 1.01 18.73
CA PHE A 704 -0.63 0.00 19.75
C PHE A 704 -1.48 -1.17 19.22
#